data_30894010cd9260d479bbc63194b998fb
#
_entry.id   30894010cd9260d479bbc63194b998fb
#
_cell.length_a   1.000
_cell.length_b   1.000
_cell.length_c   1.000
_cell.angle_alpha   90.00
_cell.angle_beta   90.00
_cell.angle_gamma   90.00
#
_symmetry.space_group_name_H-M   'P 1'
#
loop_
_entity.id
_entity.type
_entity.pdbx_description
1 polymer ?
#
loop_
_entity_poly.entity_id
_entity_poly.type
_entity_poly.pdbx_seq_one_letter_code
_entity_poly.pdbx_strand_id
1 'polypeptide(L)'
;VSEPYSPPEPARAPGAAARPLAALGRLGVFFLVALVAGAVAAAMVLPVAAATGLLTRGAIDSFESLPSQLDTPDLPERSVILAADGSVMATIYYQNRVEVPLASVSPIMRQAIVAVEDSRFLDHPGIDLRGTMRAIVANSTQSGGTQGGSTITQQYVKNLLIASASNEEELEAARARTPSRKLREIRYALALERRYSKEEILERYLNIVYFGAGAYGVEAAARRYFSKPAAELNLVESATLAGIVQQPTAFDPTRNPDLAEQRRNLVLGEMAQAGFITPIEASAAARVGIEEILDPSIQANGCTSSYAPYFCDFVIRMIKADVAFGETLVEREALLRRGGLTIRTTLDPDVQAAAMKSAASYIPIKDPSQRAAAITLVEPGTGNVIAMAQNREWGLKGRGKTTYNYNVDQGFGGTIGMQAGSTFKVFTLAAALEQGFSPMEGIDAPNPKTFEDFVNCTDGTPFEPVTVRNSGSEGFLNMFQATAFSTNTYFVTLAERFGLCRQAEIAEEMGVRLATGDPLQRVPTFSLGTMEVSPLSMAGAYAAFANHGTYCQPRVVLEITDRYGDNLSVPDPRCREVISRNVADAVTGVLTNVIDGPFDGRTGGLMSLPDRPAAGKTGSTNENAAIWFAGFTPQVAAAVWVGDPRGGFAYPMTDVTINGTYYSYVTGGQIPGPIWREAMMAAHANLLPQAFELLNEWGVGPVRGVGPSPVYIPFALPQPEESKEPKPEESKQPKPTPGPGPGPTPTPSPTPSPEPSPEPTPEPTPTPEPSPEPTAPG
;
A
#
# COMPACT_ATOMS: atom_id res chain seq x y z
N VAL A 1 1.76 114.28 -14.74
CA VAL A 1 2.37 115.40 -15.41
C VAL A 1 2.85 114.88 -16.78
N SER A 2 2.16 115.48 -17.77
CA SER A 2 2.59 115.89 -19.10
C SER A 2 3.29 114.86 -20.02
N GLU A 3 3.01 114.81 -21.23
CA GLU A 3 2.26 115.48 -22.24
C GLU A 3 2.41 114.64 -23.54
N PRO A 4 1.65 114.84 -24.56
CA PRO A 4 1.51 113.91 -25.63
C PRO A 4 2.42 114.21 -26.83
N TYR A 5 2.65 113.29 -27.66
CA TYR A 5 3.24 113.61 -29.00
C TYR A 5 2.41 112.98 -30.13
N SER A 6 1.99 113.86 -31.06
CA SER A 6 1.24 113.52 -32.22
C SER A 6 2.12 113.07 -33.39
N PRO A 7 1.55 112.44 -34.41
CA PRO A 7 2.29 111.78 -35.47
C PRO A 7 2.53 112.68 -36.67
N PRO A 8 3.49 112.37 -37.52
CA PRO A 8 3.54 112.96 -38.89
C PRO A 8 2.93 112.04 -39.95
N GLU A 9 2.30 112.67 -40.86
CA GLU A 9 1.55 112.19 -42.04
C GLU A 9 2.40 111.53 -43.11
N PRO A 10 1.79 110.85 -44.08
CA PRO A 10 2.44 109.83 -44.90
C PRO A 10 3.06 110.35 -46.20
N ALA A 11 4.11 109.71 -46.61
CA ALA A 11 4.69 109.94 -47.95
C ALA A 11 4.18 108.90 -48.95
N ARG A 12 3.72 109.43 -50.12
CA ARG A 12 3.16 108.67 -51.22
C ARG A 12 4.12 107.68 -51.86
N ALA A 13 3.60 106.54 -52.24
CA ALA A 13 4.23 105.50 -52.99
C ALA A 13 4.38 105.86 -54.55
N PRO A 14 5.35 105.30 -55.20
CA PRO A 14 5.28 105.09 -56.62
C PRO A 14 4.99 103.61 -56.98
N GLY A 15 4.21 103.46 -57.92
CA GLY A 15 3.65 102.37 -58.65
C GLY A 15 4.27 100.96 -58.66
N ALA A 16 3.41 100.04 -58.44
CA ALA A 16 3.61 98.62 -58.61
C ALA A 16 3.57 98.23 -60.10
N ALA A 17 4.56 97.58 -60.58
CA ALA A 17 4.46 96.84 -61.84
C ALA A 17 4.68 95.37 -61.51
N ALA A 18 3.72 94.61 -61.93
CA ALA A 18 3.49 93.17 -61.73
C ALA A 18 4.71 92.25 -61.98
N ARG A 19 4.86 91.25 -61.01
CA ARG A 19 5.56 90.01 -61.30
C ARG A 19 4.78 88.84 -60.72
N PRO A 20 3.76 88.28 -61.39
CA PRO A 20 3.06 87.08 -60.92
C PRO A 20 3.88 85.79 -61.05
N LEU A 21 4.96 85.73 -61.83
CA LEU A 21 5.82 84.55 -62.04
C LEU A 21 6.72 84.24 -60.89
N ALA A 22 7.12 85.17 -60.01
CA ALA A 22 7.99 84.94 -58.88
C ALA A 22 7.20 84.35 -57.68
N ALA A 23 5.92 84.62 -57.56
CA ALA A 23 5.05 84.03 -56.57
C ALA A 23 4.77 82.53 -56.84
N LEU A 24 4.52 82.21 -58.10
CA LEU A 24 4.33 80.81 -58.56
C LEU A 24 5.60 79.98 -58.38
N GLY A 25 6.80 80.54 -58.61
CA GLY A 25 8.06 79.89 -58.39
C GLY A 25 8.32 79.58 -56.87
N ARG A 26 7.94 80.54 -55.99
CA ARG A 26 8.06 80.30 -54.49
C ARG A 26 7.07 79.30 -53.98
N LEU A 27 5.84 79.27 -54.54
CA LEU A 27 4.86 78.22 -54.23
C LEU A 27 5.34 76.85 -54.72
N GLY A 28 5.90 76.80 -55.94
CA GLY A 28 6.51 75.56 -56.45
C GLY A 28 7.66 75.06 -55.64
N VAL A 29 8.56 75.92 -55.14
CA VAL A 29 9.63 75.55 -54.21
C VAL A 29 9.09 75.11 -52.87
N PHE A 30 8.03 75.80 -52.36
CA PHE A 30 7.37 75.41 -51.11
C PHE A 30 6.76 73.99 -51.21
N PHE A 31 6.04 73.74 -52.32
CA PHE A 31 5.50 72.39 -52.53
C PHE A 31 6.59 71.35 -52.77
N LEU A 32 7.67 71.69 -53.43
CA LEU A 32 8.82 70.77 -53.59
C LEU A 32 9.52 70.47 -52.25
N VAL A 33 9.77 71.49 -51.43
CA VAL A 33 10.34 71.33 -50.11
C VAL A 33 9.41 70.53 -49.18
N ALA A 34 8.10 70.80 -49.20
CA ALA A 34 7.11 70.04 -48.46
C ALA A 34 7.04 68.57 -48.92
N LEU A 35 7.16 68.35 -50.25
CA LEU A 35 7.18 66.98 -50.81
C LEU A 35 8.45 66.27 -50.47
N VAL A 36 9.62 66.94 -50.54
CA VAL A 36 10.91 66.36 -50.10
C VAL A 36 10.92 66.12 -48.59
N ALA A 37 10.45 67.06 -47.78
CA ALA A 37 10.33 66.88 -46.34
C ALA A 37 9.35 65.77 -46.00
N GLY A 38 8.22 65.67 -46.70
CA GLY A 38 7.29 64.52 -46.54
C GLY A 38 7.89 63.22 -47.01
N ALA A 39 8.68 63.17 -48.04
CA ALA A 39 9.35 61.99 -48.52
C ALA A 39 10.46 61.57 -47.57
N VAL A 40 11.22 62.53 -46.97
CA VAL A 40 12.23 62.26 -45.97
C VAL A 40 11.56 61.73 -44.66
N ALA A 41 10.49 62.33 -44.20
CA ALA A 41 9.71 61.87 -43.06
C ALA A 41 9.13 60.47 -43.30
N ALA A 42 8.56 60.24 -44.51
CA ALA A 42 8.10 58.89 -44.88
C ALA A 42 9.23 57.88 -44.95
N ALA A 43 10.42 58.28 -45.52
CA ALA A 43 11.59 57.40 -45.57
C ALA A 43 12.15 57.04 -44.17
N MET A 44 11.95 57.90 -43.15
CA MET A 44 12.32 57.58 -41.76
C MET A 44 11.25 56.75 -41.04
N VAL A 45 9.98 56.98 -41.29
CA VAL A 45 8.87 56.29 -40.60
C VAL A 45 8.49 54.96 -41.26
N LEU A 46 8.51 54.86 -42.60
CA LEU A 46 8.15 53.64 -43.33
C LEU A 46 9.03 52.42 -42.98
N PRO A 47 10.37 52.52 -42.86
CA PRO A 47 11.18 51.37 -42.47
C PRO A 47 10.89 50.90 -41.04
N VAL A 48 10.65 51.84 -40.13
CA VAL A 48 10.28 51.51 -38.75
C VAL A 48 8.89 50.88 -38.68
N ALA A 49 7.92 51.42 -39.39
CA ALA A 49 6.58 50.89 -39.51
C ALA A 49 6.56 49.51 -40.21
N ALA A 50 7.37 49.34 -41.26
CA ALA A 50 7.51 48.07 -41.96
C ALA A 50 8.22 47.02 -41.10
N ALA A 51 9.32 47.41 -40.43
CA ALA A 51 10.02 46.52 -39.48
C ALA A 51 9.12 46.11 -38.33
N THR A 52 8.37 47.04 -37.73
CA THR A 52 7.37 46.73 -36.68
C THR A 52 6.25 45.85 -37.23
N GLY A 53 5.77 46.09 -38.42
CA GLY A 53 4.75 45.27 -39.06
C GLY A 53 5.23 43.85 -39.41
N LEU A 54 6.46 43.69 -39.86
CA LEU A 54 7.09 42.38 -40.12
C LEU A 54 7.36 41.64 -38.84
N LEU A 55 7.89 42.31 -37.78
CA LEU A 55 8.09 41.73 -36.46
C LEU A 55 6.77 41.31 -35.84
N THR A 56 5.72 42.14 -36.00
CA THR A 56 4.37 41.80 -35.47
C THR A 56 3.77 40.62 -36.24
N ARG A 57 3.91 40.56 -37.57
CA ARG A 57 3.48 39.38 -38.34
C ARG A 57 4.26 38.13 -37.98
N GLY A 58 5.59 38.20 -37.91
CA GLY A 58 6.40 37.08 -37.50
C GLY A 58 6.05 36.58 -36.08
N ALA A 59 5.73 37.49 -35.15
CA ALA A 59 5.24 37.14 -33.82
C ALA A 59 3.85 36.51 -33.86
N ILE A 60 2.94 37.02 -34.73
CA ILE A 60 1.61 36.41 -34.89
C ILE A 60 1.72 35.01 -35.52
N ASP A 61 2.49 34.88 -36.61
CA ASP A 61 2.71 33.59 -37.27
C ASP A 61 3.36 32.59 -36.36
N SER A 62 4.35 33.00 -35.53
CA SER A 62 4.98 32.18 -34.49
C SER A 62 3.98 31.80 -33.41
N PHE A 63 3.09 32.70 -33.00
CA PHE A 63 2.03 32.41 -32.04
C PHE A 63 0.99 31.46 -32.61
N GLU A 64 0.58 31.63 -33.87
CA GLU A 64 -0.37 30.76 -34.56
C GLU A 64 0.19 29.37 -34.89
N SER A 65 1.49 29.25 -35.07
CA SER A 65 2.16 27.96 -35.29
C SER A 65 2.29 27.10 -34.02
N LEU A 66 2.14 27.68 -32.82
CA LEU A 66 2.15 26.92 -31.57
C LEU A 66 0.94 25.96 -31.51
N PRO A 67 1.06 24.77 -30.93
CA PRO A 67 -0.06 23.86 -30.77
C PRO A 67 -1.25 24.52 -30.04
N SER A 68 -2.45 24.37 -30.61
CA SER A 68 -3.68 24.96 -30.05
C SER A 68 -4.53 23.93 -29.29
N GLN A 69 -4.24 22.64 -29.46
CA GLN A 69 -4.87 21.57 -28.70
C GLN A 69 -3.96 21.17 -27.53
N LEU A 70 -4.51 21.23 -26.35
CA LEU A 70 -3.89 20.70 -25.14
C LEU A 70 -4.69 19.47 -24.74
N ASP A 71 -4.05 18.33 -24.79
CA ASP A 71 -4.65 17.13 -24.21
C ASP A 71 -4.79 17.35 -22.71
N THR A 72 -5.96 17.02 -22.19
CA THR A 72 -6.24 17.07 -20.76
C THR A 72 -6.27 15.64 -20.24
N PRO A 73 -5.10 14.99 -20.00
CA PRO A 73 -5.07 13.67 -19.47
C PRO A 73 -5.61 13.66 -18.05
N ASP A 74 -6.02 12.48 -17.60
CA ASP A 74 -6.43 12.29 -16.21
C ASP A 74 -5.31 12.65 -15.25
N LEU A 75 -5.66 13.38 -14.21
CA LEU A 75 -4.69 13.74 -13.19
C LEU A 75 -4.33 12.49 -12.37
N PRO A 76 -3.08 12.39 -11.86
CA PRO A 76 -2.72 11.33 -10.92
C PRO A 76 -3.63 11.36 -9.71
N GLU A 77 -4.32 10.26 -9.43
CA GLU A 77 -5.21 10.09 -8.31
C GLU A 77 -4.73 8.94 -7.40
N ARG A 78 -5.09 8.99 -6.12
CA ARG A 78 -4.70 7.95 -5.17
C ARG A 78 -5.49 6.68 -5.40
N SER A 79 -4.81 5.52 -5.29
CA SER A 79 -5.46 4.22 -5.21
C SER A 79 -5.70 3.83 -3.76
N VAL A 80 -6.77 3.07 -3.51
CA VAL A 80 -7.17 2.59 -2.19
C VAL A 80 -7.18 1.07 -2.19
N ILE A 81 -6.54 0.48 -1.18
CA ILE A 81 -6.60 -0.97 -0.94
C ILE A 81 -7.58 -1.22 0.20
N LEU A 82 -8.59 -2.02 -0.09
CA LEU A 82 -9.65 -2.40 0.85
C LEU A 82 -9.47 -3.86 1.28
N ALA A 83 -9.85 -4.17 2.49
CA ALA A 83 -10.06 -5.53 2.96
C ALA A 83 -11.33 -6.14 2.34
N ALA A 84 -11.62 -7.40 2.61
CA ALA A 84 -12.79 -8.10 2.05
C ALA A 84 -14.12 -7.49 2.51
N ASP A 85 -14.16 -6.93 3.72
CA ASP A 85 -15.32 -6.23 4.28
C ASP A 85 -15.52 -4.80 3.76
N GLY A 86 -14.58 -4.29 2.93
CA GLY A 86 -14.58 -2.94 2.40
C GLY A 86 -13.89 -1.91 3.29
N SER A 87 -13.35 -2.27 4.45
CA SER A 87 -12.56 -1.36 5.28
C SER A 87 -11.24 -0.98 4.61
N VAL A 88 -10.79 0.27 4.80
CA VAL A 88 -9.56 0.77 4.18
C VAL A 88 -8.34 0.19 4.88
N MET A 89 -7.52 -0.54 4.13
CA MET A 89 -6.25 -1.10 4.59
C MET A 89 -5.06 -0.18 4.31
N ALA A 90 -5.01 0.42 3.13
CA ALA A 90 -3.95 1.34 2.72
C ALA A 90 -4.39 2.27 1.60
N THR A 91 -3.68 3.39 1.44
CA THR A 91 -3.76 4.25 0.27
C THR A 91 -2.40 4.33 -0.40
N ILE A 92 -2.38 4.38 -1.74
CA ILE A 92 -1.15 4.43 -2.53
C ILE A 92 -1.27 5.58 -3.52
N TYR A 93 -0.27 6.48 -3.53
CA TYR A 93 -0.29 7.62 -4.44
C TYR A 93 1.12 8.13 -4.75
N TYR A 94 1.23 8.75 -5.93
CA TYR A 94 2.35 9.63 -6.27
C TYR A 94 2.07 11.06 -5.80
N GLN A 95 0.82 11.51 -5.98
CA GLN A 95 0.30 12.79 -5.49
C GLN A 95 -0.96 12.49 -4.68
N ASN A 96 -1.04 13.00 -3.44
CA ASN A 96 -2.26 12.87 -2.65
C ASN A 96 -3.31 13.82 -3.24
N ARG A 97 -4.14 13.30 -4.14
CA ARG A 97 -5.23 14.01 -4.80
C ARG A 97 -6.52 13.23 -4.66
N VAL A 98 -7.57 13.98 -4.41
CA VAL A 98 -8.96 13.53 -4.47
C VAL A 98 -9.70 14.56 -5.31
N GLU A 99 -10.14 14.18 -6.49
CA GLU A 99 -10.93 15.06 -7.34
C GLU A 99 -12.36 15.18 -6.81
N VAL A 100 -12.87 16.40 -6.81
CA VAL A 100 -14.24 16.68 -6.38
C VAL A 100 -14.91 17.66 -7.35
N PRO A 101 -16.22 17.53 -7.59
CA PRO A 101 -16.95 18.51 -8.39
C PRO A 101 -16.98 19.87 -7.67
N LEU A 102 -17.07 20.96 -8.42
CA LEU A 102 -17.09 22.31 -7.88
C LEU A 102 -18.20 22.53 -6.83
N ALA A 103 -19.32 21.84 -7.00
CA ALA A 103 -20.43 21.87 -6.04
C ALA A 103 -20.05 21.36 -4.64
N SER A 104 -19.06 20.47 -4.57
CA SER A 104 -18.51 19.93 -3.31
C SER A 104 -17.38 20.77 -2.71
N VAL A 105 -17.13 21.97 -3.24
CA VAL A 105 -16.18 22.93 -2.68
C VAL A 105 -16.96 24.09 -2.07
N SER A 106 -16.60 24.48 -0.85
CA SER A 106 -17.22 25.63 -0.15
C SER A 106 -17.30 26.87 -1.05
N PRO A 107 -18.45 27.53 -1.14
CA PRO A 107 -18.59 28.79 -1.90
C PRO A 107 -17.56 29.84 -1.49
N ILE A 108 -17.24 29.92 -0.20
CA ILE A 108 -16.24 30.87 0.34
C ILE A 108 -14.84 30.52 -0.16
N MET A 109 -14.49 29.24 -0.28
CA MET A 109 -13.21 28.83 -0.85
C MET A 109 -13.08 29.23 -2.32
N ARG A 110 -14.15 29.07 -3.10
CA ARG A 110 -14.20 29.50 -4.51
C ARG A 110 -14.00 31.02 -4.64
N GLN A 111 -14.62 31.81 -3.76
CA GLN A 111 -14.46 33.26 -3.71
C GLN A 111 -13.05 33.67 -3.25
N ALA A 112 -12.47 32.99 -2.24
CA ALA A 112 -11.14 33.31 -1.71
C ALA A 112 -10.05 33.13 -2.77
N ILE A 113 -10.09 32.02 -3.52
CA ILE A 113 -9.10 31.75 -4.56
C ILE A 113 -9.23 32.72 -5.74
N VAL A 114 -10.45 33.05 -6.15
CA VAL A 114 -10.69 34.05 -7.21
C VAL A 114 -10.22 35.42 -6.77
N ALA A 115 -10.52 35.83 -5.53
CA ALA A 115 -10.13 37.15 -5.02
C ALA A 115 -8.61 37.36 -5.08
N VAL A 116 -7.81 36.35 -4.67
CA VAL A 116 -6.37 36.52 -4.52
C VAL A 116 -5.58 36.18 -5.79
N GLU A 117 -6.03 35.22 -6.60
CA GLU A 117 -5.29 34.76 -7.78
C GLU A 117 -5.74 35.48 -9.07
N ASP A 118 -7.02 35.82 -9.18
CA ASP A 118 -7.59 36.41 -10.40
C ASP A 118 -8.93 37.08 -10.13
N SER A 119 -8.91 38.26 -9.50
CA SER A 119 -10.13 38.97 -9.07
C SER A 119 -11.12 39.32 -10.19
N ARG A 120 -10.70 39.25 -11.45
CA ARG A 120 -11.54 39.46 -12.64
C ARG A 120 -11.69 38.19 -13.49
N PHE A 121 -11.55 37.04 -12.89
CA PHE A 121 -11.61 35.75 -13.55
C PHE A 121 -12.83 35.58 -14.45
N LEU A 122 -13.98 36.09 -14.01
CA LEU A 122 -15.24 36.01 -14.78
C LEU A 122 -15.35 37.00 -15.95
N ASP A 123 -14.48 38.03 -15.99
CA ASP A 123 -14.60 39.15 -16.91
C ASP A 123 -13.71 39.07 -18.15
N HIS A 124 -12.74 38.12 -18.18
CA HIS A 124 -11.78 38.06 -19.29
C HIS A 124 -11.71 36.66 -19.92
N PRO A 125 -11.34 36.51 -21.20
CA PRO A 125 -11.26 35.23 -21.91
C PRO A 125 -9.89 34.53 -21.74
N GLY A 126 -9.46 34.28 -20.49
CA GLY A 126 -8.22 33.55 -20.15
C GLY A 126 -6.96 34.40 -20.00
N ILE A 127 -6.99 35.67 -20.42
CA ILE A 127 -5.90 36.63 -20.28
C ILE A 127 -6.45 37.95 -19.73
N ASP A 128 -5.93 38.38 -18.61
CA ASP A 128 -6.20 39.69 -18.04
C ASP A 128 -5.12 40.70 -18.47
N LEU A 129 -5.35 41.39 -19.60
CA LEU A 129 -4.41 42.41 -20.09
C LEU A 129 -4.26 43.60 -19.13
N ARG A 130 -5.34 44.01 -18.46
CA ARG A 130 -5.29 45.11 -17.48
C ARG A 130 -4.52 44.71 -16.21
N GLY A 131 -4.75 43.50 -15.69
CA GLY A 131 -4.01 42.95 -14.56
C GLY A 131 -2.54 42.75 -14.86
N THR A 132 -2.22 42.22 -16.06
CA THR A 132 -0.84 42.04 -16.52
C THR A 132 -0.10 43.39 -16.62
N MET A 133 -0.72 44.41 -17.22
CA MET A 133 -0.13 45.75 -17.29
C MET A 133 0.07 46.36 -15.91
N ARG A 134 -0.91 46.22 -15.01
CA ARG A 134 -0.79 46.67 -13.62
C ARG A 134 0.37 45.98 -12.89
N ALA A 135 0.50 44.68 -13.05
CA ALA A 135 1.59 43.91 -12.43
C ALA A 135 2.97 44.32 -12.99
N ILE A 136 3.11 44.61 -14.28
CA ILE A 136 4.33 45.13 -14.88
C ILE A 136 4.69 46.49 -14.29
N VAL A 137 3.76 47.41 -14.18
CA VAL A 137 3.99 48.73 -13.57
C VAL A 137 4.36 48.62 -12.10
N ALA A 138 3.63 47.83 -11.32
CA ALA A 138 3.88 47.61 -9.90
C ALA A 138 5.26 46.98 -9.68
N ASN A 139 5.63 46.00 -10.46
CA ASN A 139 6.95 45.32 -10.37
C ASN A 139 8.11 46.19 -10.84
N SER A 140 7.86 47.24 -11.64
CA SER A 140 8.89 48.18 -12.08
C SER A 140 9.08 49.37 -11.11
N THR A 141 8.12 49.62 -10.21
CA THR A 141 8.11 50.79 -9.33
C THR A 141 8.31 50.47 -7.86
N GLN A 142 8.15 49.21 -7.43
CA GLN A 142 8.27 48.78 -6.04
C GLN A 142 9.45 47.84 -5.82
N SER A 143 10.27 48.13 -4.83
CA SER A 143 11.41 47.32 -4.37
C SER A 143 11.03 46.19 -3.40
N GLY A 144 9.75 45.81 -3.33
CA GLY A 144 9.27 44.80 -2.38
C GLY A 144 8.10 43.99 -2.90
N GLY A 145 8.37 42.80 -3.42
CA GLY A 145 7.37 41.78 -3.76
C GLY A 145 6.90 41.80 -5.22
N THR A 146 7.00 40.68 -5.94
CA THR A 146 6.48 40.54 -7.31
C THR A 146 4.98 40.33 -7.28
N GLN A 147 4.21 41.27 -7.84
CA GLN A 147 2.76 41.09 -8.07
C GLN A 147 2.55 40.12 -9.24
N GLY A 148 1.77 39.04 -9.02
CA GLY A 148 1.44 38.04 -10.03
C GLY A 148 0.47 38.60 -11.09
N GLY A 149 0.81 38.42 -12.36
CA GLY A 149 -0.03 38.82 -13.50
C GLY A 149 -0.58 37.65 -14.30
N SER A 150 -0.55 36.43 -13.76
CA SER A 150 -1.07 35.22 -14.42
C SER A 150 -2.49 34.94 -13.96
N THR A 151 -3.39 34.63 -14.90
CA THR A 151 -4.77 34.25 -14.62
C THR A 151 -4.88 32.82 -14.09
N ILE A 152 -6.01 32.48 -13.46
CA ILE A 152 -6.35 31.11 -13.02
C ILE A 152 -6.22 30.14 -14.19
N THR A 153 -6.73 30.49 -15.39
CA THR A 153 -6.63 29.65 -16.58
C THR A 153 -5.19 29.40 -17.00
N GLN A 154 -4.32 30.41 -16.96
CA GLN A 154 -2.88 30.25 -17.25
C GLN A 154 -2.18 29.39 -16.21
N GLN A 155 -2.54 29.51 -14.92
CA GLN A 155 -2.00 28.67 -13.85
C GLN A 155 -2.47 27.22 -13.99
N TYR A 156 -3.72 26.99 -14.39
CA TYR A 156 -4.23 25.66 -14.69
C TYR A 156 -3.43 25.02 -15.83
N VAL A 157 -3.23 25.73 -16.95
CA VAL A 157 -2.40 25.25 -18.07
C VAL A 157 -0.99 24.89 -17.61
N LYS A 158 -0.33 25.74 -16.85
CA LYS A 158 1.01 25.48 -16.32
C LYS A 158 1.04 24.18 -15.49
N ASN A 159 0.10 24.02 -14.57
CA ASN A 159 0.02 22.83 -13.70
C ASN A 159 -0.30 21.58 -14.53
N LEU A 160 -1.15 21.70 -15.55
CA LEU A 160 -1.48 20.60 -16.45
C LEU A 160 -0.26 20.15 -17.27
N LEU A 161 0.53 21.07 -17.81
CA LEU A 161 1.78 20.74 -18.52
C LEU A 161 2.80 20.04 -17.59
N ILE A 162 2.87 20.43 -16.33
CA ILE A 162 3.71 19.76 -15.33
C ILE A 162 3.18 18.36 -15.02
N ALA A 163 1.86 18.19 -14.88
CA ALA A 163 1.25 16.90 -14.54
C ALA A 163 1.29 15.91 -15.73
N SER A 164 1.28 16.42 -16.96
CA SER A 164 1.30 15.62 -18.20
C SER A 164 2.70 15.26 -18.68
N ALA A 165 3.76 15.83 -18.07
CA ALA A 165 5.13 15.54 -18.47
C ALA A 165 5.45 14.06 -18.29
N SER A 166 5.87 13.40 -19.37
CA SER A 166 6.18 11.98 -19.42
C SER A 166 7.66 11.66 -19.17
N ASN A 167 8.52 12.70 -19.27
CA ASN A 167 9.96 12.60 -19.06
C ASN A 167 10.51 13.88 -18.40
N GLU A 168 11.78 13.83 -17.95
CA GLU A 168 12.41 14.95 -17.24
C GLU A 168 12.59 16.19 -18.12
N GLU A 169 12.83 16.01 -19.44
CA GLU A 169 12.99 17.12 -20.38
C GLU A 169 11.68 17.92 -20.53
N GLU A 170 10.56 17.23 -20.67
CA GLU A 170 9.22 17.85 -20.69
C GLU A 170 8.88 18.54 -19.37
N LEU A 171 9.25 17.93 -18.25
CA LEU A 171 9.05 18.49 -16.92
C LEU A 171 9.87 19.78 -16.72
N GLU A 172 11.13 19.78 -17.13
CA GLU A 172 12.00 20.97 -17.09
C GLU A 172 11.46 22.06 -18.02
N ALA A 173 11.03 21.71 -19.25
CA ALA A 173 10.42 22.64 -20.19
C ALA A 173 9.12 23.26 -19.65
N ALA A 174 8.31 22.49 -18.93
CA ALA A 174 7.08 22.96 -18.27
C ALA A 174 7.37 23.89 -17.07
N ARG A 175 8.49 23.69 -16.36
CA ARG A 175 8.94 24.51 -15.23
C ARG A 175 9.76 25.73 -15.62
N ALA A 176 10.36 25.73 -16.82
CA ALA A 176 11.28 26.78 -17.27
C ALA A 176 10.64 28.18 -17.24
N ARG A 177 11.39 29.19 -16.76
CA ARG A 177 10.93 30.59 -16.73
C ARG A 177 11.28 31.32 -18.02
N THR A 178 10.75 30.87 -19.16
CA THR A 178 11.04 31.43 -20.50
C THR A 178 9.85 32.16 -21.11
N PRO A 179 10.06 33.19 -21.94
CA PRO A 179 9.01 33.85 -22.67
C PRO A 179 8.24 32.89 -23.60
N SER A 180 8.92 31.96 -24.25
CA SER A 180 8.29 30.96 -25.14
C SER A 180 7.30 30.06 -24.41
N ARG A 181 7.64 29.60 -23.17
CA ARG A 181 6.69 28.89 -22.34
C ARG A 181 5.48 29.74 -22.01
N LYS A 182 5.68 31.01 -21.64
CA LYS A 182 4.56 31.94 -21.33
C LYS A 182 3.64 32.16 -22.48
N LEU A 183 4.18 32.29 -23.69
CA LEU A 183 3.36 32.41 -24.91
C LEU A 183 2.54 31.16 -25.20
N ARG A 184 3.12 29.97 -24.94
CA ARG A 184 2.43 28.68 -25.04
C ARG A 184 1.29 28.58 -24.01
N GLU A 185 1.54 28.97 -22.76
CA GLU A 185 0.49 29.05 -21.73
C GLU A 185 -0.67 29.94 -22.12
N ILE A 186 -0.38 31.11 -22.67
CA ILE A 186 -1.39 32.08 -23.17
C ILE A 186 -2.25 31.44 -24.24
N ARG A 187 -1.63 30.79 -25.24
CA ARG A 187 -2.36 30.15 -26.34
C ARG A 187 -3.27 29.03 -25.86
N TYR A 188 -2.77 28.16 -24.98
CA TYR A 188 -3.56 27.08 -24.39
C TYR A 188 -4.69 27.65 -23.51
N ALA A 189 -4.43 28.70 -22.71
CA ALA A 189 -5.46 29.35 -21.92
C ALA A 189 -6.62 29.88 -22.76
N LEU A 190 -6.32 30.53 -23.90
CA LEU A 190 -7.34 30.97 -24.82
C LEU A 190 -8.12 29.83 -25.50
N ALA A 191 -7.45 28.70 -25.75
CA ALA A 191 -8.09 27.51 -26.30
C ALA A 191 -9.02 26.83 -25.29
N LEU A 192 -8.60 26.74 -24.04
CA LEU A 192 -9.40 26.17 -22.94
C LEU A 192 -10.65 26.98 -22.63
N GLU A 193 -10.55 28.32 -22.62
CA GLU A 193 -11.70 29.22 -22.43
C GLU A 193 -12.75 29.15 -23.54
N ARG A 194 -12.38 28.65 -24.73
CA ARG A 194 -13.33 28.35 -25.79
C ARG A 194 -14.02 27.02 -25.65
N ARG A 195 -13.43 26.10 -24.86
CA ARG A 195 -13.89 24.73 -24.72
C ARG A 195 -14.67 24.52 -23.41
N TYR A 196 -14.27 25.20 -22.33
CA TYR A 196 -14.79 25.01 -20.98
C TYR A 196 -15.38 26.30 -20.43
N SER A 197 -16.43 26.19 -19.61
CA SER A 197 -16.99 27.31 -18.86
C SER A 197 -16.03 27.76 -17.75
N LYS A 198 -16.29 28.92 -17.17
CA LYS A 198 -15.52 29.45 -16.04
C LYS A 198 -15.58 28.53 -14.81
N GLU A 199 -16.73 27.95 -14.56
CA GLU A 199 -16.96 26.99 -13.49
C GLU A 199 -16.13 25.73 -13.71
N GLU A 200 -16.13 25.16 -14.91
CA GLU A 200 -15.31 23.98 -15.23
C GLU A 200 -13.81 24.28 -15.14
N ILE A 201 -13.36 25.45 -15.55
CA ILE A 201 -11.95 25.85 -15.41
C ILE A 201 -11.57 26.00 -13.94
N LEU A 202 -12.44 26.61 -13.12
CA LEU A 202 -12.21 26.77 -11.68
C LEU A 202 -12.18 25.40 -10.97
N GLU A 203 -13.09 24.49 -11.32
CA GLU A 203 -13.12 23.12 -10.82
C GLU A 203 -11.80 22.40 -11.09
N ARG A 204 -11.37 22.41 -12.36
CA ARG A 204 -10.11 21.79 -12.79
C ARG A 204 -8.90 22.41 -12.12
N TYR A 205 -8.90 23.75 -11.95
CA TYR A 205 -7.84 24.46 -11.24
C TYR A 205 -7.77 24.05 -9.76
N LEU A 206 -8.89 24.02 -9.05
CA LEU A 206 -8.95 23.64 -7.65
C LEU A 206 -8.57 22.18 -7.41
N ASN A 207 -8.75 21.29 -8.38
CA ASN A 207 -8.36 19.90 -8.32
C ASN A 207 -6.88 19.65 -8.69
N ILE A 208 -6.23 20.53 -9.45
CA ILE A 208 -4.85 20.32 -9.88
C ILE A 208 -3.81 21.03 -9.02
N VAL A 209 -4.14 22.17 -8.44
CA VAL A 209 -3.17 23.05 -7.78
C VAL A 209 -2.57 22.41 -6.53
N TYR A 210 -1.26 22.65 -6.30
CA TYR A 210 -0.55 22.18 -5.14
C TYR A 210 -0.70 23.14 -3.97
N PHE A 211 -1.15 22.63 -2.82
CA PHE A 211 -1.37 23.38 -1.58
C PHE A 211 -0.29 23.16 -0.50
N GLY A 212 0.84 22.53 -0.83
CA GLY A 212 1.87 22.22 0.16
C GLY A 212 1.64 20.90 0.91
N ALA A 213 2.58 20.50 1.74
CA ALA A 213 2.54 19.30 2.58
C ALA A 213 2.10 18.00 1.86
N GLY A 214 2.38 17.89 0.55
CA GLY A 214 1.98 16.75 -0.27
C GLY A 214 0.54 16.78 -0.79
N ALA A 215 -0.26 17.80 -0.46
CA ALA A 215 -1.66 17.91 -0.86
C ALA A 215 -1.81 18.57 -2.24
N TYR A 216 -2.37 17.84 -3.17
CA TYR A 216 -2.75 18.30 -4.51
C TYR A 216 -4.27 18.36 -4.61
N GLY A 217 -4.80 19.50 -5.01
CA GLY A 217 -6.23 19.76 -5.01
C GLY A 217 -6.78 20.17 -3.65
N VAL A 218 -7.90 20.89 -3.70
CA VAL A 218 -8.53 21.54 -2.55
C VAL A 218 -9.06 20.55 -1.51
N GLU A 219 -9.57 19.39 -1.94
CA GLU A 219 -10.09 18.36 -1.04
C GLU A 219 -8.96 17.72 -0.22
N ALA A 220 -7.86 17.36 -0.88
CA ALA A 220 -6.68 16.83 -0.20
C ALA A 220 -6.08 17.85 0.77
N ALA A 221 -6.10 19.15 0.43
CA ALA A 221 -5.63 20.23 1.29
C ALA A 221 -6.52 20.45 2.51
N ALA A 222 -7.84 20.47 2.33
CA ALA A 222 -8.81 20.58 3.43
C ALA A 222 -8.65 19.44 4.45
N ARG A 223 -8.52 18.20 3.98
CA ARG A 223 -8.25 17.04 4.83
C ARG A 223 -6.88 17.11 5.50
N ARG A 224 -5.86 17.59 4.76
CA ARG A 224 -4.48 17.67 5.27
C ARG A 224 -4.32 18.68 6.42
N TYR A 225 -4.94 19.84 6.30
CA TYR A 225 -4.75 20.94 7.25
C TYR A 225 -5.84 21.05 8.30
N PHE A 226 -7.07 20.59 8.00
CA PHE A 226 -8.24 20.82 8.85
C PHE A 226 -9.06 19.53 9.13
N SER A 227 -8.62 18.36 8.68
CA SER A 227 -9.26 17.04 8.86
C SER A 227 -10.74 17.00 8.44
N LYS A 228 -11.17 17.85 7.48
CA LYS A 228 -12.54 17.96 6.99
C LYS A 228 -12.60 18.02 5.45
N PRO A 229 -13.77 17.76 4.83
CA PRO A 229 -13.96 17.91 3.40
C PRO A 229 -13.94 19.38 2.97
N ALA A 230 -13.58 19.64 1.69
CA ALA A 230 -13.55 20.99 1.11
C ALA A 230 -14.90 21.71 1.12
N ALA A 231 -16.00 20.98 1.16
CA ALA A 231 -17.36 21.55 1.28
C ALA A 231 -17.61 22.27 2.60
N GLU A 232 -16.89 21.90 3.68
CA GLU A 232 -17.08 22.39 5.04
C GLU A 232 -16.09 23.50 5.44
N LEU A 233 -15.25 23.95 4.50
CA LEU A 233 -14.29 25.03 4.75
C LEU A 233 -15.01 26.34 5.09
N ASN A 234 -14.64 26.94 6.21
CA ASN A 234 -15.11 28.27 6.64
C ASN A 234 -14.25 29.40 6.03
N LEU A 235 -14.54 30.65 6.39
CA LEU A 235 -13.87 31.84 5.86
C LEU A 235 -12.36 31.84 6.16
N VAL A 236 -11.98 31.57 7.40
CA VAL A 236 -10.56 31.63 7.84
C VAL A 236 -9.75 30.54 7.17
N GLU A 237 -10.28 29.33 7.13
CA GLU A 237 -9.67 28.16 6.48
C GLU A 237 -9.55 28.34 4.97
N SER A 238 -10.61 28.84 4.33
CA SER A 238 -10.62 29.13 2.89
C SER A 238 -9.59 30.18 2.51
N ALA A 239 -9.50 31.27 3.28
CA ALA A 239 -8.51 32.31 3.06
C ALA A 239 -7.08 31.80 3.29
N THR A 240 -6.90 30.90 4.27
CA THR A 240 -5.60 30.24 4.52
C THR A 240 -5.19 29.40 3.32
N LEU A 241 -6.05 28.49 2.83
CA LEU A 241 -5.74 27.66 1.66
C LEU A 241 -5.46 28.50 0.41
N ALA A 242 -6.29 29.50 0.13
CA ALA A 242 -6.08 30.38 -1.01
C ALA A 242 -4.73 31.12 -0.91
N GLY A 243 -4.31 31.49 0.30
CA GLY A 243 -3.01 32.12 0.55
C GLY A 243 -1.81 31.21 0.28
N ILE A 244 -1.91 29.92 0.59
CA ILE A 244 -0.82 28.94 0.43
C ILE A 244 -0.42 28.77 -1.03
N VAL A 245 -1.35 28.84 -1.97
CA VAL A 245 -1.13 28.50 -3.39
C VAL A 245 0.03 29.26 -4.04
N GLN A 246 0.25 30.49 -3.66
CA GLN A 246 1.31 31.33 -4.23
C GLN A 246 2.72 30.76 -3.98
N GLN A 247 3.00 30.29 -2.75
CA GLN A 247 4.27 29.67 -2.36
C GLN A 247 4.03 28.56 -1.33
N PRO A 248 3.59 27.36 -1.78
CA PRO A 248 3.06 26.33 -0.90
C PRO A 248 4.04 25.84 0.20
N THR A 249 5.35 25.88 -0.06
CA THR A 249 6.35 25.52 0.95
C THR A 249 6.60 26.63 1.97
N ALA A 250 6.58 27.88 1.53
CA ALA A 250 6.84 29.03 2.40
C ALA A 250 5.64 29.37 3.29
N PHE A 251 4.43 29.20 2.77
CA PHE A 251 3.18 29.50 3.47
C PHE A 251 2.50 28.26 4.06
N ASP A 252 3.23 27.13 4.21
CA ASP A 252 2.75 25.94 4.91
C ASP A 252 2.48 26.28 6.39
N PRO A 253 1.20 26.28 6.85
CA PRO A 253 0.86 26.73 8.19
C PRO A 253 1.36 25.78 9.30
N THR A 254 1.67 24.51 8.93
CA THR A 254 2.22 23.54 9.89
C THR A 254 3.71 23.73 10.13
N ARG A 255 4.39 24.56 9.30
CA ARG A 255 5.83 24.82 9.38
C ARG A 255 6.14 26.28 9.65
N ASN A 256 5.36 27.19 9.06
CA ASN A 256 5.57 28.62 9.09
C ASN A 256 4.25 29.35 9.43
N PRO A 257 3.68 29.15 10.62
CA PRO A 257 2.36 29.68 10.98
C PRO A 257 2.26 31.20 10.83
N ASP A 258 3.28 31.95 11.25
CA ASP A 258 3.29 33.42 11.15
C ASP A 258 3.21 33.92 9.71
N LEU A 259 3.94 33.29 8.78
CA LEU A 259 3.91 33.66 7.36
C LEU A 259 2.57 33.27 6.72
N ALA A 260 2.03 32.13 7.10
CA ALA A 260 0.73 31.68 6.65
C ALA A 260 -0.38 32.63 7.13
N GLU A 261 -0.31 33.08 8.38
CA GLU A 261 -1.25 34.06 8.94
C GLU A 261 -1.20 35.41 8.23
N GLN A 262 0.00 35.95 8.03
CA GLN A 262 0.17 37.21 7.28
C GLN A 262 -0.40 37.07 5.86
N ARG A 263 -0.14 35.95 5.19
CA ARG A 263 -0.66 35.72 3.84
C ARG A 263 -2.18 35.53 3.83
N ARG A 264 -2.76 34.81 4.78
CA ARG A 264 -4.21 34.70 4.99
C ARG A 264 -4.86 36.09 5.17
N ASN A 265 -4.28 36.94 6.00
CA ASN A 265 -4.80 38.26 6.27
C ASN A 265 -4.81 39.15 5.02
N LEU A 266 -3.81 38.98 4.12
CA LEU A 266 -3.82 39.61 2.80
C LEU A 266 -5.00 39.09 1.97
N VAL A 267 -5.24 37.78 1.91
CA VAL A 267 -6.38 37.20 1.17
C VAL A 267 -7.71 37.74 1.69
N LEU A 268 -7.89 37.83 2.99
CA LEU A 268 -9.10 38.43 3.61
C LEU A 268 -9.31 39.89 3.17
N GLY A 269 -8.21 40.67 3.06
CA GLY A 269 -8.24 42.02 2.52
C GLY A 269 -8.67 42.07 1.04
N GLU A 270 -8.12 41.18 0.19
CA GLU A 270 -8.50 41.09 -1.24
C GLU A 270 -9.96 40.64 -1.38
N MET A 271 -10.45 39.70 -0.56
CA MET A 271 -11.85 39.28 -0.55
C MET A 271 -12.80 40.47 -0.17
N ALA A 272 -12.41 41.28 0.80
CA ALA A 272 -13.18 42.49 1.18
C ALA A 272 -13.15 43.53 0.06
N GLN A 273 -12.00 43.72 -0.60
CA GLN A 273 -11.88 44.65 -1.75
C GLN A 273 -12.70 44.20 -2.94
N ALA A 274 -12.78 42.89 -3.17
CA ALA A 274 -13.60 42.28 -4.22
C ALA A 274 -15.11 42.27 -3.88
N GLY A 275 -15.49 42.63 -2.64
CA GLY A 275 -16.87 42.65 -2.19
C GLY A 275 -17.47 41.28 -1.86
N PHE A 276 -16.66 40.24 -1.73
CA PHE A 276 -17.12 38.93 -1.31
C PHE A 276 -17.44 38.83 0.18
N ILE A 277 -16.78 39.65 0.99
CA ILE A 277 -17.02 39.78 2.43
C ILE A 277 -16.99 41.25 2.81
N THR A 278 -17.51 41.59 3.96
CA THR A 278 -17.42 42.94 4.50
C THR A 278 -16.06 43.22 5.15
N PRO A 279 -15.59 44.49 5.26
CA PRO A 279 -14.38 44.81 6.00
C PRO A 279 -14.43 44.40 7.50
N ILE A 280 -15.65 44.34 8.07
CA ILE A 280 -15.86 43.88 9.46
C ILE A 280 -15.58 42.39 9.58
N GLU A 281 -16.11 41.58 8.64
CA GLU A 281 -15.85 40.13 8.59
C GLU A 281 -14.37 39.85 8.38
N ALA A 282 -13.72 40.57 7.43
CA ALA A 282 -12.29 40.41 7.17
C ALA A 282 -11.48 40.73 8.46
N SER A 283 -11.80 41.82 9.17
CA SER A 283 -11.11 42.18 10.38
C SER A 283 -11.38 41.21 11.55
N ALA A 284 -12.57 40.62 11.63
CA ALA A 284 -12.89 39.58 12.60
C ALA A 284 -12.14 38.29 12.33
N ALA A 285 -12.13 37.83 11.06
CA ALA A 285 -11.42 36.62 10.61
C ALA A 285 -9.89 36.74 10.79
N ALA A 286 -9.32 37.93 10.58
CA ALA A 286 -7.90 38.21 10.77
C ALA A 286 -7.41 38.06 12.20
N ARG A 287 -8.30 38.14 13.20
CA ARG A 287 -7.96 37.99 14.63
C ARG A 287 -7.88 36.53 15.10
N VAL A 288 -8.40 35.61 14.33
CA VAL A 288 -8.33 34.18 14.66
C VAL A 288 -6.91 33.70 14.40
N GLY A 289 -6.27 33.12 15.40
CA GLY A 289 -4.91 32.56 15.28
C GLY A 289 -4.88 31.38 14.29
N ILE A 290 -3.77 31.23 13.55
CA ILE A 290 -3.63 30.12 12.60
C ILE A 290 -3.65 28.76 13.32
N GLU A 291 -3.08 28.68 14.52
CA GLU A 291 -3.02 27.46 15.32
C GLU A 291 -4.40 27.04 15.85
N GLU A 292 -5.34 27.99 15.99
CA GLU A 292 -6.71 27.71 16.45
C GLU A 292 -7.56 26.95 15.42
N ILE A 293 -7.21 27.07 14.13
CA ILE A 293 -7.95 26.44 13.03
C ILE A 293 -7.31 25.15 12.53
N LEU A 294 -6.04 24.90 12.87
CA LEU A 294 -5.30 23.74 12.37
C LEU A 294 -5.71 22.45 13.10
N ASP A 295 -6.11 21.47 12.34
CA ASP A 295 -6.25 20.07 12.77
C ASP A 295 -5.56 19.17 11.71
N PRO A 296 -4.21 19.18 11.68
CA PRO A 296 -3.47 18.58 10.60
C PRO A 296 -3.48 17.05 10.67
N SER A 297 -3.93 16.39 9.61
CA SER A 297 -3.82 14.94 9.43
C SER A 297 -2.72 14.59 8.44
N ILE A 298 -1.98 13.51 8.75
CA ILE A 298 -1.02 12.92 7.80
C ILE A 298 -1.76 11.79 7.08
N GLN A 299 -2.03 12.00 5.80
CA GLN A 299 -2.57 10.92 4.98
C GLN A 299 -1.49 9.85 4.79
N ALA A 300 -1.81 8.65 5.22
CA ALA A 300 -0.93 7.50 5.06
C ALA A 300 -0.68 7.21 3.59
N ASN A 301 0.56 6.86 3.22
CA ASN A 301 0.92 6.45 1.87
C ASN A 301 1.69 5.13 1.90
N GLY A 302 1.19 4.15 1.18
CA GLY A 302 1.76 2.81 1.14
C GLY A 302 1.44 1.98 2.37
N CYS A 303 2.10 0.83 2.47
CA CYS A 303 1.79 -0.20 3.47
C CYS A 303 2.31 0.09 4.88
N THR A 304 3.17 1.09 5.05
CA THR A 304 3.84 1.35 6.35
C THR A 304 2.87 1.65 7.49
N SER A 305 1.74 2.26 7.19
CA SER A 305 0.68 2.62 8.14
C SER A 305 -0.53 1.69 8.09
N SER A 306 -0.47 0.64 7.28
CA SER A 306 -1.49 -0.39 7.24
C SER A 306 -1.51 -1.21 8.54
N TYR A 307 -2.69 -1.64 8.99
CA TYR A 307 -2.81 -2.61 10.08
C TYR A 307 -2.35 -4.03 9.66
N ALA A 308 -2.24 -4.29 8.34
CA ALA A 308 -1.72 -5.53 7.76
C ALA A 308 -0.60 -5.25 6.75
N PRO A 309 0.57 -4.69 7.18
CA PRO A 309 1.57 -4.15 6.26
C PRO A 309 2.20 -5.21 5.36
N TYR A 310 2.39 -6.43 5.85
CA TYR A 310 2.97 -7.53 5.06
C TYR A 310 2.02 -8.05 3.98
N PHE A 311 0.72 -8.14 4.29
CA PHE A 311 -0.30 -8.48 3.30
C PHE A 311 -0.44 -7.36 2.26
N CYS A 312 -0.48 -6.11 2.68
CA CYS A 312 -0.51 -4.95 1.81
C CYS A 312 0.67 -4.92 0.82
N ASP A 313 1.91 -5.14 1.30
CA ASP A 313 3.11 -5.19 0.44
C ASP A 313 3.02 -6.37 -0.56
N PHE A 314 2.50 -7.50 -0.12
CA PHE A 314 2.29 -8.66 -0.97
C PHE A 314 1.26 -8.36 -2.09
N VAL A 315 0.13 -7.69 -1.79
CA VAL A 315 -0.84 -7.23 -2.80
C VAL A 315 -0.16 -6.35 -3.86
N ILE A 316 0.62 -5.36 -3.43
CA ILE A 316 1.35 -4.47 -4.36
C ILE A 316 2.31 -5.28 -5.25
N ARG A 317 3.05 -6.22 -4.68
CA ARG A 317 4.00 -7.03 -5.43
C ARG A 317 3.32 -7.97 -6.42
N MET A 318 2.18 -8.56 -6.04
CA MET A 318 1.38 -9.41 -6.94
C MET A 318 0.89 -8.62 -8.15
N ILE A 319 0.34 -7.41 -7.94
CA ILE A 319 -0.09 -6.54 -9.05
C ILE A 319 1.11 -6.14 -9.93
N LYS A 320 2.26 -5.83 -9.33
CA LYS A 320 3.48 -5.50 -10.08
C LYS A 320 4.08 -6.67 -10.85
N ALA A 321 3.86 -7.90 -10.40
CA ALA A 321 4.36 -9.10 -11.06
C ALA A 321 3.47 -9.54 -12.23
N ASP A 322 2.17 -9.22 -12.23
CA ASP A 322 1.22 -9.73 -13.22
C ASP A 322 1.10 -8.77 -14.42
N VAL A 323 1.40 -9.29 -15.60
CA VAL A 323 1.31 -8.57 -16.89
C VAL A 323 -0.11 -8.18 -17.29
N ALA A 324 -1.14 -8.75 -16.66
CA ALA A 324 -2.52 -8.35 -16.86
C ALA A 324 -2.78 -6.87 -16.49
N PHE A 325 -1.93 -6.29 -15.62
CA PHE A 325 -2.02 -4.90 -15.17
C PHE A 325 -1.12 -3.93 -15.94
N GLY A 326 -0.47 -4.36 -17.01
CA GLY A 326 0.40 -3.57 -17.87
C GLY A 326 1.58 -4.39 -18.38
N GLU A 327 2.05 -4.10 -19.59
CA GLU A 327 3.14 -4.87 -20.21
C GLU A 327 4.47 -4.68 -19.46
N THR A 328 4.75 -3.44 -19.03
CA THR A 328 5.99 -3.09 -18.33
C THR A 328 5.76 -2.87 -16.83
N LEU A 329 6.83 -3.02 -16.04
CA LEU A 329 6.80 -2.70 -14.61
C LEU A 329 6.44 -1.22 -14.37
N VAL A 330 6.91 -0.33 -15.25
CA VAL A 330 6.64 1.11 -15.15
C VAL A 330 5.14 1.40 -15.30
N GLU A 331 4.47 0.75 -16.25
CA GLU A 331 3.01 0.87 -16.44
C GLU A 331 2.25 0.36 -15.23
N ARG A 332 2.61 -0.80 -14.69
CA ARG A 332 1.97 -1.36 -13.49
C ARG A 332 2.17 -0.47 -12.24
N GLU A 333 3.35 0.12 -12.10
CA GLU A 333 3.61 1.10 -11.02
C GLU A 333 2.83 2.40 -11.23
N ALA A 334 2.74 2.88 -12.47
CA ALA A 334 1.95 4.06 -12.80
C ALA A 334 0.46 3.81 -12.52
N LEU A 335 -0.06 2.65 -12.92
CA LEU A 335 -1.44 2.25 -12.65
C LEU A 335 -1.75 2.29 -11.13
N LEU A 336 -0.89 1.67 -10.32
CA LEU A 336 -1.05 1.65 -8.85
C LEU A 336 -1.00 3.04 -8.20
N ARG A 337 -0.11 3.92 -8.69
CA ARG A 337 0.18 5.20 -8.01
C ARG A 337 -0.56 6.40 -8.59
N ARG A 338 -1.12 6.28 -9.78
CA ARG A 338 -1.73 7.36 -10.54
C ARG A 338 -3.15 7.03 -11.02
N GLY A 339 -3.53 5.75 -11.00
CA GLY A 339 -4.74 5.25 -11.65
C GLY A 339 -6.04 5.50 -10.88
N GLY A 340 -6.00 5.92 -9.62
CA GLY A 340 -7.22 6.10 -8.82
C GLY A 340 -7.97 4.79 -8.58
N LEU A 341 -7.25 3.67 -8.40
CA LEU A 341 -7.84 2.35 -8.26
C LEU A 341 -8.50 2.14 -6.89
N THR A 342 -9.61 1.42 -6.89
CA THR A 342 -10.15 0.75 -5.70
C THR A 342 -9.85 -0.74 -5.83
N ILE A 343 -8.96 -1.25 -4.96
CA ILE A 343 -8.50 -2.64 -4.95
C ILE A 343 -9.13 -3.33 -3.76
N ARG A 344 -10.10 -4.20 -3.98
CA ARG A 344 -10.71 -5.04 -2.94
C ARG A 344 -9.95 -6.34 -2.81
N THR A 345 -9.48 -6.63 -1.61
CA THR A 345 -8.64 -7.81 -1.34
C THR A 345 -9.42 -8.93 -0.66
N THR A 346 -8.76 -10.09 -0.52
CA THR A 346 -9.28 -11.27 0.16
C THR A 346 -9.10 -11.22 1.67
N LEU A 347 -8.41 -10.20 2.23
CA LEU A 347 -8.07 -10.10 3.65
C LEU A 347 -9.32 -9.99 4.52
N ASP A 348 -9.47 -10.88 5.48
CA ASP A 348 -10.43 -10.76 6.57
C ASP A 348 -9.75 -10.03 7.75
N PRO A 349 -10.21 -8.82 8.15
CA PRO A 349 -9.56 -8.03 9.20
C PRO A 349 -9.55 -8.71 10.57
N ASP A 350 -10.62 -9.44 10.92
CA ASP A 350 -10.75 -10.10 12.21
C ASP A 350 -9.81 -11.31 12.31
N VAL A 351 -9.76 -12.12 11.24
CA VAL A 351 -8.83 -13.26 11.12
C VAL A 351 -7.39 -12.78 11.13
N GLN A 352 -7.09 -11.69 10.41
CA GLN A 352 -5.77 -11.07 10.39
C GLN A 352 -5.33 -10.60 11.78
N ALA A 353 -6.20 -9.89 12.48
CA ALA A 353 -5.91 -9.41 13.83
C ALA A 353 -5.68 -10.57 14.82
N ALA A 354 -6.49 -11.63 14.72
CA ALA A 354 -6.34 -12.83 15.54
C ALA A 354 -5.02 -13.58 15.25
N ALA A 355 -4.66 -13.74 13.98
CA ALA A 355 -3.42 -14.38 13.56
C ALA A 355 -2.18 -13.59 14.04
N MET A 356 -2.20 -12.27 13.94
CA MET A 356 -1.15 -11.40 14.47
C MET A 356 -1.04 -11.51 15.99
N LYS A 357 -2.18 -11.48 16.69
CA LYS A 357 -2.24 -11.61 18.15
C LYS A 357 -1.72 -12.96 18.59
N SER A 358 -2.14 -14.06 17.95
CA SER A 358 -1.67 -15.40 18.29
C SER A 358 -0.16 -15.52 18.10
N ALA A 359 0.39 -15.14 16.96
CA ALA A 359 1.83 -15.17 16.74
C ALA A 359 2.62 -14.36 17.78
N ALA A 360 2.14 -13.17 18.16
CA ALA A 360 2.78 -12.30 19.14
C ALA A 360 2.60 -12.76 20.60
N SER A 361 1.53 -13.51 20.91
CA SER A 361 1.28 -14.04 22.26
C SER A 361 2.26 -15.16 22.62
N TYR A 362 2.61 -16.01 21.65
CA TYR A 362 3.60 -17.08 21.85
C TYR A 362 5.03 -16.57 21.75
N ILE A 363 5.31 -15.69 20.79
CA ILE A 363 6.63 -15.07 20.63
C ILE A 363 6.45 -13.55 20.56
N PRO A 364 6.64 -12.82 21.68
CA PRO A 364 6.51 -11.37 21.69
C PRO A 364 7.42 -10.70 20.66
N ILE A 365 6.95 -9.59 20.04
CA ILE A 365 7.66 -8.88 18.96
C ILE A 365 9.10 -8.52 19.34
N LYS A 366 9.33 -8.14 20.62
CA LYS A 366 10.65 -7.76 21.14
C LYS A 366 11.25 -8.82 22.06
N ASP A 367 10.82 -10.09 21.92
CA ASP A 367 11.34 -11.18 22.74
C ASP A 367 12.87 -11.27 22.70
N PRO A 368 13.55 -11.46 23.84
CA PRO A 368 15.00 -11.59 23.91
C PRO A 368 15.60 -12.66 23.01
N SER A 369 14.89 -13.74 22.77
CA SER A 369 15.33 -14.83 21.88
C SER A 369 15.47 -14.41 20.42
N GLN A 370 14.79 -13.34 19.99
CA GLN A 370 14.68 -12.87 18.60
C GLN A 370 14.02 -13.88 17.65
N ARG A 371 13.38 -14.93 18.17
CA ARG A 371 12.67 -15.92 17.36
C ARG A 371 11.50 -15.28 16.62
N ALA A 372 11.18 -15.83 15.46
CA ALA A 372 10.08 -15.37 14.62
C ALA A 372 9.03 -16.47 14.49
N ALA A 373 7.78 -16.03 14.30
CA ALA A 373 6.66 -16.85 13.86
C ALA A 373 5.99 -16.18 12.66
N ALA A 374 5.58 -16.97 11.67
CA ALA A 374 4.80 -16.53 10.51
C ALA A 374 3.67 -17.51 10.27
N ILE A 375 2.52 -17.01 9.87
CA ILE A 375 1.31 -17.79 9.58
C ILE A 375 0.59 -17.22 8.36
N THR A 376 0.17 -18.10 7.46
CA THR A 376 -0.72 -17.79 6.34
C THR A 376 -1.95 -18.67 6.38
N LEU A 377 -3.14 -18.08 6.16
CA LEU A 377 -4.41 -18.79 6.06
C LEU A 377 -4.97 -18.65 4.64
N VAL A 378 -5.43 -19.77 4.07
CA VAL A 378 -5.96 -19.86 2.70
C VAL A 378 -7.32 -20.56 2.73
N GLU A 379 -8.26 -20.05 1.96
CA GLU A 379 -9.59 -20.66 1.77
C GLU A 379 -9.52 -21.73 0.68
N PRO A 380 -9.80 -23.01 0.99
CA PRO A 380 -9.86 -24.09 0.03
C PRO A 380 -10.87 -23.85 -1.09
N GLY A 381 -10.56 -24.27 -2.32
CA GLY A 381 -11.44 -24.13 -3.48
C GLY A 381 -11.45 -22.75 -4.14
N THR A 382 -10.98 -21.71 -3.46
CA THR A 382 -10.88 -20.35 -4.00
C THR A 382 -9.46 -19.84 -4.13
N GLY A 383 -8.53 -20.35 -3.31
CA GLY A 383 -7.17 -19.84 -3.20
C GLY A 383 -7.08 -18.49 -2.48
N ASN A 384 -8.17 -17.95 -1.93
CA ASN A 384 -8.16 -16.68 -1.22
C ASN A 384 -7.23 -16.73 0.01
N VAL A 385 -6.24 -15.85 0.05
CA VAL A 385 -5.42 -15.64 1.25
C VAL A 385 -6.19 -14.72 2.18
N ILE A 386 -6.79 -15.29 3.24
CA ILE A 386 -7.67 -14.54 4.14
C ILE A 386 -6.91 -13.86 5.29
N ALA A 387 -5.68 -14.33 5.60
CA ALA A 387 -4.79 -13.66 6.54
C ALA A 387 -3.32 -14.05 6.28
N MET A 388 -2.41 -13.13 6.59
CA MET A 388 -0.98 -13.29 6.49
C MET A 388 -0.30 -12.48 7.60
N ALA A 389 0.20 -13.16 8.62
CA ALA A 389 0.68 -12.52 9.83
C ALA A 389 2.07 -13.02 10.25
N GLN A 390 2.78 -12.19 10.99
CA GLN A 390 4.04 -12.56 11.65
C GLN A 390 4.26 -11.70 12.89
N ASN A 391 5.07 -12.18 13.84
CA ASN A 391 5.40 -11.47 15.08
C ASN A 391 6.49 -10.40 14.86
N ARG A 392 6.33 -9.53 13.86
CA ARG A 392 7.24 -8.43 13.55
C ARG A 392 6.46 -7.18 13.20
N GLU A 393 6.98 -6.02 13.61
CA GLU A 393 6.53 -4.73 13.10
C GLU A 393 7.19 -4.44 11.75
N TRP A 394 6.48 -3.76 10.88
CA TRP A 394 7.04 -3.29 9.61
C TRP A 394 8.06 -2.17 9.85
N GLY A 395 9.27 -2.31 9.33
CA GLY A 395 10.28 -1.26 9.41
C GLY A 395 11.70 -1.75 9.15
N LEU A 396 12.59 -0.80 8.80
CA LEU A 396 13.97 -1.08 8.40
C LEU A 396 14.93 -1.22 9.61
N LYS A 397 14.65 -0.56 10.73
CA LYS A 397 15.56 -0.49 11.87
C LYS A 397 14.80 -0.69 13.19
N GLY A 398 15.43 -1.40 14.11
CA GLY A 398 14.91 -1.64 15.46
C GLY A 398 14.64 -3.11 15.74
N ARG A 399 14.74 -3.48 17.02
CA ARG A 399 14.46 -4.85 17.47
C ARG A 399 12.99 -5.20 17.21
N GLY A 400 12.74 -6.36 16.65
CA GLY A 400 11.38 -6.80 16.31
C GLY A 400 10.82 -6.18 15.03
N LYS A 401 11.63 -5.44 14.23
CA LYS A 401 11.24 -4.86 12.96
C LYS A 401 11.90 -5.55 11.77
N THR A 402 11.15 -5.67 10.68
CA THR A 402 11.66 -6.14 9.39
C THR A 402 10.75 -5.67 8.27
N THR A 403 11.29 -5.61 7.05
CA THR A 403 10.51 -5.46 5.81
C THR A 403 10.40 -6.80 5.05
N TYR A 404 11.08 -7.85 5.52
CA TYR A 404 10.91 -9.19 4.98
C TYR A 404 9.57 -9.78 5.41
N ASN A 405 8.80 -10.27 4.45
CA ASN A 405 7.60 -11.03 4.68
C ASN A 405 7.94 -12.53 4.79
N TYR A 406 8.01 -13.07 5.99
CA TYR A 406 8.36 -14.48 6.22
C TYR A 406 7.32 -15.47 5.69
N ASN A 407 6.16 -14.98 5.24
CA ASN A 407 5.09 -15.82 4.72
C ASN A 407 5.22 -16.16 3.23
N VAL A 408 6.05 -15.44 2.47
CA VAL A 408 6.07 -15.52 1.01
C VAL A 408 7.47 -15.81 0.47
N ASP A 409 7.53 -16.21 -0.79
CA ASP A 409 8.79 -16.49 -1.49
C ASP A 409 9.60 -15.20 -1.73
N GLN A 410 10.89 -15.35 -1.99
CA GLN A 410 11.84 -14.26 -2.17
C GLN A 410 11.40 -13.25 -3.25
N GLY A 411 10.84 -13.73 -4.36
CA GLY A 411 10.35 -12.89 -5.46
C GLY A 411 9.22 -11.94 -5.04
N PHE A 412 8.51 -12.26 -3.96
CA PHE A 412 7.43 -11.43 -3.39
C PHE A 412 7.82 -10.69 -2.11
N GLY A 413 9.12 -10.54 -1.84
CA GLY A 413 9.62 -9.80 -0.68
C GLY A 413 9.83 -10.65 0.56
N GLY A 414 9.81 -11.97 0.40
CA GLY A 414 10.16 -12.94 1.43
C GLY A 414 11.66 -13.19 1.55
N THR A 415 11.99 -14.28 2.20
CA THR A 415 13.36 -14.80 2.35
C THR A 415 13.63 -15.95 1.37
N ILE A 416 14.79 -16.57 1.48
CA ILE A 416 15.11 -17.81 0.73
C ILE A 416 14.29 -19.02 1.20
N GLY A 417 13.34 -18.82 2.13
CA GLY A 417 12.51 -19.88 2.68
C GLY A 417 13.08 -20.55 3.94
N MET A 418 12.34 -21.50 4.43
CA MET A 418 12.66 -22.28 5.64
C MET A 418 12.39 -23.76 5.36
N GLN A 419 13.27 -24.63 5.83
CA GLN A 419 13.09 -26.07 5.68
C GLN A 419 11.76 -26.53 6.29
N ALA A 420 10.94 -27.21 5.50
CA ALA A 420 9.58 -27.60 5.87
C ALA A 420 9.50 -28.71 6.90
N GLY A 421 10.57 -29.50 7.05
CA GLY A 421 10.58 -30.64 7.95
C GLY A 421 9.49 -31.67 7.59
N SER A 422 9.02 -32.39 8.56
CA SER A 422 8.04 -33.48 8.37
C SER A 422 6.67 -33.06 7.82
N THR A 423 6.41 -31.75 7.56
CA THR A 423 5.19 -31.34 6.83
C THR A 423 5.22 -31.81 5.36
N PHE A 424 6.40 -32.09 4.80
CA PHE A 424 6.55 -32.63 3.44
C PHE A 424 6.10 -34.10 3.32
N LYS A 425 5.98 -34.83 4.41
CA LYS A 425 5.52 -36.22 4.38
C LYS A 425 4.16 -36.41 3.72
N VAL A 426 3.34 -35.35 3.67
CA VAL A 426 2.03 -35.37 2.99
C VAL A 426 2.15 -35.71 1.50
N PHE A 427 3.18 -35.21 0.83
CA PHE A 427 3.41 -35.48 -0.59
C PHE A 427 3.86 -36.93 -0.84
N THR A 428 4.65 -37.49 0.07
CA THR A 428 5.03 -38.90 0.03
C THR A 428 3.82 -39.81 0.30
N LEU A 429 2.92 -39.43 1.23
CA LEU A 429 1.66 -40.13 1.43
C LEU A 429 0.83 -40.14 0.14
N ALA A 430 0.63 -38.97 -0.48
CA ALA A 430 -0.16 -38.86 -1.69
C ALA A 430 0.41 -39.72 -2.81
N ALA A 431 1.74 -39.71 -3.05
CA ALA A 431 2.39 -40.51 -4.07
C ALA A 431 2.27 -42.02 -3.82
N ALA A 432 2.38 -42.48 -2.59
CA ALA A 432 2.22 -43.88 -2.22
C ALA A 432 0.75 -44.35 -2.40
N LEU A 433 -0.21 -43.53 -1.96
CA LEU A 433 -1.64 -43.85 -2.10
C LEU A 433 -2.10 -43.83 -3.57
N GLU A 434 -1.61 -42.90 -4.37
CA GLU A 434 -1.87 -42.84 -5.81
C GLU A 434 -1.39 -44.11 -6.54
N GLN A 435 -0.29 -44.71 -6.07
CA GLN A 435 0.26 -45.96 -6.60
C GLN A 435 -0.38 -47.21 -5.96
N GLY A 436 -1.46 -47.05 -5.18
CA GLY A 436 -2.25 -48.15 -4.65
C GLY A 436 -1.75 -48.76 -3.35
N PHE A 437 -0.83 -48.08 -2.62
CA PHE A 437 -0.41 -48.54 -1.30
C PHE A 437 -1.53 -48.38 -0.27
N SER A 438 -1.88 -49.46 0.43
CA SER A 438 -2.95 -49.43 1.43
C SER A 438 -2.49 -48.70 2.70
N PRO A 439 -3.29 -47.75 3.24
CA PRO A 439 -2.98 -47.12 4.53
C PRO A 439 -2.89 -48.09 5.69
N MET A 440 -3.49 -49.27 5.57
CA MET A 440 -3.49 -50.34 6.61
C MET A 440 -2.28 -51.25 6.47
N GLU A 441 -1.54 -51.21 5.40
CA GLU A 441 -0.33 -52.02 5.22
C GLU A 441 0.78 -51.55 6.13
N GLY A 442 1.37 -52.48 6.88
CA GLY A 442 2.47 -52.18 7.80
C GLY A 442 3.82 -52.24 7.12
N ILE A 443 4.71 -51.38 7.54
CA ILE A 443 6.13 -51.35 7.21
C ILE A 443 6.95 -51.44 8.49
N ASP A 444 8.01 -52.25 8.46
CA ASP A 444 9.00 -52.25 9.54
C ASP A 444 9.86 -50.98 9.45
N ALA A 445 9.85 -50.19 10.49
CA ALA A 445 10.49 -48.88 10.58
C ALA A 445 11.55 -48.88 11.72
N PRO A 446 12.68 -49.61 11.58
CA PRO A 446 13.73 -49.68 12.56
C PRO A 446 14.40 -48.31 12.79
N ASN A 447 15.04 -48.16 13.93
CA ASN A 447 15.72 -46.93 14.30
C ASN A 447 17.14 -47.19 14.84
N PRO A 448 18.22 -46.88 14.09
CA PRO A 448 18.26 -46.26 12.78
C PRO A 448 18.02 -47.23 11.62
N LYS A 449 17.82 -46.69 10.38
CA LYS A 449 17.84 -47.44 9.13
C LYS A 449 18.73 -46.77 8.07
N THR A 450 19.58 -47.53 7.42
CA THR A 450 20.36 -47.09 6.24
C THR A 450 19.66 -47.52 4.96
N PHE A 451 19.54 -46.59 4.01
CA PHE A 451 18.92 -46.75 2.71
C PHE A 451 20.03 -46.72 1.64
N GLU A 452 20.16 -47.74 0.84
CA GLU A 452 21.26 -47.92 -0.11
C GLU A 452 20.80 -47.85 -1.57
N ASP A 453 19.49 -48.04 -1.83
CA ASP A 453 18.96 -48.31 -3.17
C ASP A 453 18.29 -47.09 -3.84
N PHE A 454 18.50 -45.88 -3.31
CA PHE A 454 17.95 -44.69 -3.94
C PHE A 454 18.63 -44.37 -5.27
N VAL A 455 17.81 -44.12 -6.28
CA VAL A 455 18.26 -43.63 -7.60
C VAL A 455 17.62 -42.30 -7.93
N ASN A 456 18.37 -41.44 -8.58
CA ASN A 456 17.84 -40.19 -9.14
C ASN A 456 16.84 -40.56 -10.26
N CYS A 457 15.58 -40.21 -10.03
CA CYS A 457 14.51 -40.58 -10.96
C CYS A 457 14.55 -39.78 -12.28
N THR A 458 15.44 -38.79 -12.41
CA THR A 458 15.61 -38.03 -13.68
C THR A 458 16.60 -38.69 -14.63
N ASP A 459 17.72 -39.21 -14.10
CA ASP A 459 18.82 -39.75 -14.90
C ASP A 459 19.25 -41.15 -14.50
N GLY A 460 18.64 -41.77 -13.46
CA GLY A 460 18.92 -43.12 -12.99
C GLY A 460 20.24 -43.25 -12.20
N THR A 461 20.93 -42.17 -11.88
CA THR A 461 22.17 -42.25 -11.09
C THR A 461 21.87 -42.64 -9.63
N PRO A 462 22.64 -43.56 -9.03
CA PRO A 462 22.45 -43.91 -7.62
C PRO A 462 22.89 -42.77 -6.70
N PHE A 463 22.16 -42.63 -5.59
CA PHE A 463 22.58 -41.76 -4.52
C PHE A 463 23.52 -42.47 -3.54
N GLU A 464 24.35 -41.73 -2.84
CA GLU A 464 25.10 -42.25 -1.71
C GLU A 464 24.14 -42.75 -0.60
N PRO A 465 24.50 -43.82 0.13
CA PRO A 465 23.68 -44.34 1.22
C PRO A 465 23.34 -43.29 2.25
N VAL A 466 22.07 -43.24 2.66
CA VAL A 466 21.60 -42.29 3.67
C VAL A 466 21.11 -43.01 4.95
N THR A 467 21.62 -42.65 6.10
CA THR A 467 21.16 -43.17 7.39
C THR A 467 20.16 -42.24 8.04
N VAL A 468 18.97 -42.76 8.33
CA VAL A 468 17.85 -42.00 8.92
C VAL A 468 17.53 -42.50 10.32
N ARG A 469 17.20 -41.57 11.22
CA ARG A 469 16.81 -41.83 12.61
C ARG A 469 15.39 -41.32 12.89
N ASN A 470 14.66 -41.99 13.75
CA ASN A 470 13.37 -41.58 14.28
C ASN A 470 13.55 -40.83 15.61
N SER A 471 12.62 -39.90 15.90
CA SER A 471 12.63 -39.13 17.16
C SER A 471 11.97 -39.85 18.36
N GLY A 472 11.35 -41.04 18.16
CA GLY A 472 10.72 -41.73 19.26
C GLY A 472 9.92 -42.99 18.93
N SER A 473 9.51 -43.21 17.67
CA SER A 473 8.72 -44.38 17.25
C SER A 473 9.52 -45.29 16.34
N GLU A 474 9.38 -46.60 16.55
CA GLU A 474 10.01 -47.65 15.75
C GLU A 474 9.12 -48.90 15.71
N GLY A 475 9.50 -49.89 14.88
CA GLY A 475 8.81 -51.17 14.78
C GLY A 475 7.85 -51.22 13.58
N PHE A 476 6.94 -52.19 13.62
CA PHE A 476 5.99 -52.43 12.52
C PHE A 476 4.79 -51.50 12.63
N LEU A 477 4.72 -50.50 11.76
CA LEU A 477 3.72 -49.42 11.77
C LEU A 477 2.93 -49.39 10.48
N ASN A 478 1.64 -49.12 10.53
CA ASN A 478 0.84 -48.72 9.38
C ASN A 478 0.91 -47.21 9.15
N MET A 479 0.30 -46.73 8.06
CA MET A 479 0.38 -45.33 7.62
C MET A 479 -0.21 -44.37 8.66
N PHE A 480 -1.31 -44.74 9.34
CA PHE A 480 -1.95 -43.95 10.40
C PHE A 480 -1.01 -43.74 11.60
N GLN A 481 -0.42 -44.84 12.11
CA GLN A 481 0.52 -44.80 13.22
C GLN A 481 1.78 -44.01 12.87
N ALA A 482 2.41 -44.36 11.74
CA ALA A 482 3.64 -43.71 11.31
C ALA A 482 3.46 -42.19 11.07
N THR A 483 2.27 -41.75 10.60
CA THR A 483 1.96 -40.35 10.40
C THR A 483 1.67 -39.63 11.71
N ALA A 484 0.91 -40.26 12.62
CA ALA A 484 0.62 -39.70 13.94
C ALA A 484 1.89 -39.48 14.77
N PHE A 485 2.87 -40.40 14.69
CA PHE A 485 4.15 -40.29 15.35
C PHE A 485 5.23 -39.59 14.52
N SER A 486 4.96 -39.31 13.27
CA SER A 486 5.93 -38.70 12.35
C SER A 486 7.20 -39.51 12.13
N THR A 487 7.10 -40.84 12.00
CA THR A 487 8.22 -41.80 11.93
C THR A 487 9.03 -41.63 10.66
N ASN A 488 10.27 -41.17 10.74
CA ASN A 488 11.09 -40.82 9.56
C ASN A 488 11.40 -42.03 8.67
N THR A 489 11.87 -43.14 9.27
CA THR A 489 12.29 -44.34 8.52
C THR A 489 11.13 -44.99 7.77
N TYR A 490 9.88 -44.88 8.26
CA TYR A 490 8.69 -45.28 7.53
C TYR A 490 8.53 -44.48 6.23
N PHE A 491 8.58 -43.13 6.30
CA PHE A 491 8.37 -42.28 5.12
C PHE A 491 9.50 -42.36 4.10
N VAL A 492 10.74 -42.51 4.55
CA VAL A 492 11.87 -42.72 3.65
C VAL A 492 11.77 -44.09 2.97
N THR A 493 11.24 -45.14 3.66
CA THR A 493 10.93 -46.43 3.03
C THR A 493 9.83 -46.30 1.96
N LEU A 494 8.79 -45.48 2.20
CA LEU A 494 7.80 -45.18 1.15
C LEU A 494 8.45 -44.48 -0.04
N ALA A 495 9.30 -43.47 0.22
CA ALA A 495 10.00 -42.74 -0.83
C ALA A 495 10.95 -43.63 -1.66
N GLU A 496 11.64 -44.58 -1.01
CA GLU A 496 12.48 -45.58 -1.67
C GLU A 496 11.64 -46.53 -2.56
N ARG A 497 10.49 -46.98 -2.01
CA ARG A 497 9.60 -47.93 -2.69
C ARG A 497 8.83 -47.32 -3.88
N PHE A 498 8.35 -46.09 -3.75
CA PHE A 498 7.46 -45.45 -4.71
C PHE A 498 8.14 -44.36 -5.55
N GLY A 499 9.42 -44.09 -5.31
CA GLY A 499 10.25 -43.17 -6.07
C GLY A 499 10.17 -41.72 -5.61
N LEU A 500 11.18 -40.94 -6.01
CA LEU A 500 11.35 -39.53 -5.61
C LEU A 500 10.60 -38.53 -6.51
N CYS A 501 10.41 -38.86 -7.82
CA CYS A 501 9.82 -37.93 -8.77
C CYS A 501 8.38 -37.56 -8.43
N ARG A 502 7.49 -38.54 -8.31
CA ARG A 502 6.06 -38.28 -8.21
C ARG A 502 5.70 -37.46 -6.93
N GLN A 503 6.35 -37.69 -5.79
CA GLN A 503 6.12 -36.90 -4.59
C GLN A 503 6.56 -35.44 -4.78
N ALA A 504 7.65 -35.17 -5.52
CA ALA A 504 8.09 -33.82 -5.84
C ALA A 504 7.18 -33.16 -6.88
N GLU A 505 6.71 -33.90 -7.90
CA GLU A 505 5.74 -33.41 -8.87
C GLU A 505 4.42 -33.01 -8.22
N ILE A 506 3.86 -33.83 -7.34
CA ILE A 506 2.64 -33.50 -6.58
C ILE A 506 2.83 -32.18 -5.80
N ALA A 507 3.96 -32.01 -5.11
CA ALA A 507 4.26 -30.80 -4.38
C ALA A 507 4.35 -29.59 -5.33
N GLU A 508 5.07 -29.70 -6.46
CA GLU A 508 5.22 -28.64 -7.47
C GLU A 508 3.90 -28.32 -8.15
N GLU A 509 3.09 -29.31 -8.47
CA GLU A 509 1.75 -29.14 -9.03
C GLU A 509 0.79 -28.49 -8.04
N MET A 510 0.97 -28.68 -6.72
CA MET A 510 0.28 -27.96 -5.65
C MET A 510 0.94 -26.62 -5.30
N GLY A 511 1.81 -26.10 -6.16
CA GLY A 511 2.38 -24.76 -6.05
C GLY A 511 3.57 -24.64 -5.09
N VAL A 512 4.10 -25.74 -4.55
CA VAL A 512 5.29 -25.71 -3.70
C VAL A 512 6.55 -25.68 -4.56
N ARG A 513 7.40 -24.70 -4.32
CA ARG A 513 8.73 -24.56 -4.93
C ARG A 513 9.72 -24.15 -3.87
N LEU A 514 11.02 -24.22 -4.17
CA LEU A 514 11.97 -23.51 -3.33
C LEU A 514 11.59 -22.02 -3.29
N ALA A 515 11.71 -21.39 -2.14
CA ALA A 515 11.30 -19.99 -1.99
C ALA A 515 12.16 -19.03 -2.85
N THR A 516 13.26 -19.50 -3.43
CA THR A 516 14.03 -18.80 -4.48
C THR A 516 13.32 -18.80 -5.84
N GLY A 517 12.31 -19.66 -6.03
CA GLY A 517 11.60 -19.88 -7.30
C GLY A 517 12.08 -21.10 -8.07
N ASP A 518 13.18 -21.73 -7.66
CA ASP A 518 13.73 -22.90 -8.30
C ASP A 518 12.85 -24.16 -8.07
N PRO A 519 12.95 -25.18 -8.93
CA PRO A 519 12.28 -26.46 -8.74
C PRO A 519 12.74 -27.18 -7.46
N LEU A 520 11.85 -28.02 -6.90
CA LEU A 520 12.19 -28.86 -5.75
C LEU A 520 13.24 -29.93 -6.14
N GLN A 521 14.15 -30.21 -5.20
CA GLN A 521 15.15 -31.23 -5.40
C GLN A 521 14.57 -32.64 -5.18
N ARG A 522 14.90 -33.58 -6.04
CA ARG A 522 14.47 -34.99 -5.95
C ARG A 522 15.54 -35.79 -5.23
N VAL A 523 15.59 -35.68 -3.91
CA VAL A 523 16.63 -36.30 -3.07
C VAL A 523 16.04 -37.29 -2.05
N PRO A 524 16.81 -38.27 -1.55
CA PRO A 524 16.32 -39.24 -0.57
C PRO A 524 15.68 -38.66 0.68
N THR A 525 16.11 -37.46 1.11
CA THR A 525 15.60 -36.73 2.26
C THR A 525 14.38 -35.87 1.95
N PHE A 526 13.81 -35.94 0.73
CA PHE A 526 12.64 -35.14 0.31
C PHE A 526 11.49 -35.25 1.30
N SER A 527 11.11 -36.46 1.71
CA SER A 527 10.02 -36.70 2.66
C SER A 527 10.28 -36.13 4.06
N LEU A 528 11.54 -35.82 4.38
CA LEU A 528 11.94 -35.18 5.63
C LEU A 528 11.90 -33.64 5.55
N GLY A 529 11.58 -33.07 4.36
CA GLY A 529 11.39 -31.64 4.15
C GLY A 529 12.66 -30.82 4.30
N THR A 530 13.74 -31.25 3.64
CA THR A 530 15.02 -30.49 3.59
C THR A 530 14.96 -29.30 2.65
N MET A 531 13.79 -29.01 2.06
CA MET A 531 13.54 -27.94 1.10
C MET A 531 13.10 -26.66 1.82
N GLU A 532 13.68 -25.53 1.40
CA GLU A 532 13.36 -24.19 1.90
C GLU A 532 12.14 -23.63 1.16
N VAL A 533 11.01 -23.56 1.83
CA VAL A 533 9.71 -23.15 1.30
C VAL A 533 9.08 -22.04 2.16
N SER A 534 7.99 -21.43 1.66
CA SER A 534 7.24 -20.40 2.39
C SER A 534 5.96 -20.95 3.05
N PRO A 535 5.46 -20.31 4.11
CA PRO A 535 4.16 -20.64 4.70
C PRO A 535 3.00 -20.52 3.69
N LEU A 536 3.05 -19.57 2.77
CA LEU A 536 2.03 -19.41 1.74
C LEU A 536 1.94 -20.63 0.81
N SER A 537 3.08 -21.11 0.30
CA SER A 537 3.11 -22.29 -0.59
C SER A 537 2.61 -23.54 0.14
N MET A 538 2.98 -23.70 1.41
CA MET A 538 2.52 -24.83 2.21
C MET A 538 1.04 -24.74 2.56
N ALA A 539 0.52 -23.55 2.91
CA ALA A 539 -0.91 -23.35 3.16
C ALA A 539 -1.75 -23.63 1.90
N GLY A 540 -1.30 -23.16 0.72
CA GLY A 540 -1.94 -23.44 -0.56
C GLY A 540 -1.96 -24.94 -0.91
N ALA A 541 -0.86 -25.65 -0.69
CA ALA A 541 -0.80 -27.11 -0.91
C ALA A 541 -1.72 -27.86 0.06
N TYR A 542 -1.76 -27.49 1.33
CA TYR A 542 -2.68 -28.10 2.31
C TYR A 542 -4.14 -27.77 2.00
N ALA A 543 -4.43 -26.58 1.44
CA ALA A 543 -5.76 -26.24 0.94
C ALA A 543 -6.22 -27.16 -0.22
N ALA A 544 -5.29 -27.67 -1.05
CA ALA A 544 -5.63 -28.61 -2.11
C ALA A 544 -6.12 -29.96 -1.55
N PHE A 545 -5.54 -30.45 -0.46
CA PHE A 545 -6.04 -31.66 0.22
C PHE A 545 -7.42 -31.41 0.86
N ALA A 546 -7.66 -30.24 1.44
CA ALA A 546 -8.97 -29.84 1.94
C ALA A 546 -10.03 -29.75 0.83
N ASN A 547 -9.61 -29.43 -0.39
CA ASN A 547 -10.42 -29.29 -1.59
C ASN A 547 -10.33 -30.53 -2.51
N HIS A 548 -10.30 -31.72 -1.91
CA HIS A 548 -10.36 -33.01 -2.61
C HIS A 548 -9.35 -33.19 -3.72
N GLY A 549 -8.13 -32.65 -3.57
CA GLY A 549 -7.03 -32.77 -4.54
C GLY A 549 -6.98 -31.68 -5.61
N THR A 550 -7.88 -30.72 -5.56
CA THR A 550 -7.90 -29.56 -6.46
C THR A 550 -7.14 -28.40 -5.86
N TYR A 551 -6.00 -28.07 -6.46
CA TYR A 551 -5.21 -26.90 -6.12
C TYR A 551 -5.73 -25.63 -6.82
N CYS A 552 -5.95 -24.58 -6.07
CA CYS A 552 -6.21 -23.23 -6.57
C CYS A 552 -5.02 -22.32 -6.22
N GLN A 553 -4.49 -21.60 -7.22
CA GLN A 553 -3.37 -20.69 -6.99
C GLN A 553 -3.75 -19.62 -5.95
N PRO A 554 -2.94 -19.39 -4.91
CA PRO A 554 -3.21 -18.34 -3.94
C PRO A 554 -3.39 -16.97 -4.57
N ARG A 555 -4.46 -16.28 -4.21
CA ARG A 555 -4.77 -14.92 -4.66
C ARG A 555 -5.07 -14.00 -3.49
N VAL A 556 -4.84 -12.70 -3.70
CA VAL A 556 -5.04 -11.65 -2.68
C VAL A 556 -5.98 -10.53 -3.15
N VAL A 557 -6.38 -10.54 -4.41
CA VAL A 557 -7.26 -9.52 -5.00
C VAL A 557 -8.55 -10.19 -5.47
N LEU A 558 -9.68 -9.62 -5.05
CA LEU A 558 -11.04 -10.02 -5.48
C LEU A 558 -11.51 -9.21 -6.67
N GLU A 559 -11.30 -7.89 -6.60
CA GLU A 559 -11.84 -6.93 -7.56
C GLU A 559 -10.94 -5.70 -7.62
N ILE A 560 -10.79 -5.13 -8.81
CA ILE A 560 -10.18 -3.83 -9.01
C ILE A 560 -11.12 -2.99 -9.86
N THR A 561 -11.49 -1.81 -9.36
CA THR A 561 -12.20 -0.81 -10.15
C THR A 561 -11.31 0.40 -10.38
N ASP A 562 -11.44 1.01 -11.56
CA ASP A 562 -10.76 2.25 -11.85
C ASP A 562 -11.52 3.47 -11.30
N ARG A 563 -11.02 4.68 -11.56
CA ARG A 563 -11.63 5.94 -11.12
C ARG A 563 -13.03 6.21 -11.70
N TYR A 564 -13.38 5.55 -12.80
CA TYR A 564 -14.67 5.69 -13.47
C TYR A 564 -15.70 4.68 -12.95
N GLY A 565 -15.26 3.72 -12.13
CA GLY A 565 -16.07 2.62 -11.63
C GLY A 565 -16.09 1.40 -12.55
N ASP A 566 -15.24 1.39 -13.58
CA ASP A 566 -15.13 0.27 -14.50
C ASP A 566 -14.24 -0.83 -13.89
N ASN A 567 -14.68 -2.09 -14.01
CA ASN A 567 -13.93 -3.23 -13.48
C ASN A 567 -12.75 -3.58 -14.39
N LEU A 568 -11.56 -3.63 -13.81
CA LEU A 568 -10.37 -4.19 -14.44
C LEU A 568 -10.39 -5.72 -14.30
N SER A 569 -9.85 -6.41 -15.32
CA SER A 569 -9.75 -7.87 -15.28
C SER A 569 -8.78 -8.31 -14.18
N VAL A 570 -9.26 -9.10 -13.25
CA VAL A 570 -8.46 -9.78 -12.22
C VAL A 570 -8.30 -11.24 -12.63
N PRO A 571 -7.07 -11.80 -12.62
CA PRO A 571 -6.85 -13.20 -12.99
C PRO A 571 -7.61 -14.17 -12.10
N ASP A 572 -8.24 -15.17 -12.71
CA ASP A 572 -8.87 -16.28 -12.00
C ASP A 572 -7.83 -17.10 -11.21
N PRO A 573 -8.23 -17.79 -10.12
CA PRO A 573 -7.31 -18.55 -9.25
C PRO A 573 -6.70 -19.79 -9.91
N ARG A 574 -6.97 -20.07 -11.19
CA ARG A 574 -6.41 -21.18 -11.97
C ARG A 574 -6.45 -22.51 -11.21
N CYS A 575 -7.65 -22.90 -10.76
CA CYS A 575 -7.83 -24.16 -10.07
C CYS A 575 -7.63 -25.34 -11.01
N ARG A 576 -6.91 -26.39 -10.54
CA ARG A 576 -6.67 -27.62 -11.28
C ARG A 576 -6.65 -28.83 -10.34
N GLU A 577 -7.17 -29.96 -10.79
CA GLU A 577 -7.01 -31.22 -10.11
C GLU A 577 -5.53 -31.68 -10.26
N VAL A 578 -4.88 -32.00 -9.13
CA VAL A 578 -3.49 -32.49 -9.06
C VAL A 578 -3.46 -33.97 -8.74
N ILE A 579 -4.29 -34.37 -7.80
CA ILE A 579 -4.48 -35.77 -7.40
C ILE A 579 -5.98 -36.07 -7.36
N SER A 580 -6.35 -37.32 -7.56
CA SER A 580 -7.75 -37.72 -7.52
C SER A 580 -8.36 -37.48 -6.13
N ARG A 581 -9.68 -37.27 -6.10
CA ARG A 581 -10.44 -37.12 -4.87
C ARG A 581 -10.19 -38.29 -3.89
N ASN A 582 -10.14 -39.51 -4.39
CA ASN A 582 -9.87 -40.69 -3.55
C ASN A 582 -8.54 -40.61 -2.83
N VAL A 583 -7.49 -40.17 -3.51
CA VAL A 583 -6.17 -39.98 -2.91
C VAL A 583 -6.16 -38.84 -1.89
N ALA A 584 -6.75 -37.70 -2.22
CA ALA A 584 -6.82 -36.55 -1.35
C ALA A 584 -7.61 -36.81 -0.06
N ASP A 585 -8.78 -37.47 -0.20
CA ASP A 585 -9.61 -37.87 0.94
C ASP A 585 -8.87 -38.89 1.84
N ALA A 586 -8.04 -39.76 1.22
CA ALA A 586 -7.16 -40.68 1.91
C ALA A 586 -6.11 -39.97 2.76
N VAL A 587 -5.40 -39.08 2.14
CA VAL A 587 -4.42 -38.27 2.84
C VAL A 587 -5.10 -37.53 4.01
N THR A 588 -6.26 -36.94 3.76
CA THR A 588 -7.05 -36.24 4.79
C THR A 588 -7.41 -37.19 5.96
N GLY A 589 -7.91 -38.38 5.65
CA GLY A 589 -8.23 -39.39 6.67
C GLY A 589 -7.00 -39.84 7.49
N VAL A 590 -5.83 -39.95 6.87
CA VAL A 590 -4.57 -40.22 7.57
C VAL A 590 -4.17 -39.03 8.46
N LEU A 591 -4.27 -37.80 7.96
CA LEU A 591 -3.86 -36.59 8.68
C LEU A 591 -4.79 -36.23 9.86
N THR A 592 -6.09 -36.58 9.82
CA THR A 592 -6.99 -36.40 10.97
C THR A 592 -6.49 -37.16 12.19
N ASN A 593 -5.84 -38.30 12.01
CA ASN A 593 -5.28 -39.11 13.11
C ASN A 593 -4.07 -38.47 13.81
N VAL A 594 -3.44 -37.49 13.17
CA VAL A 594 -2.38 -36.69 13.83
C VAL A 594 -2.97 -35.79 14.90
N ILE A 595 -4.19 -35.28 14.72
CA ILE A 595 -4.87 -34.35 15.60
C ILE A 595 -5.84 -35.10 16.54
N ASP A 596 -6.81 -35.81 15.93
CA ASP A 596 -7.97 -36.37 16.65
C ASP A 596 -7.91 -37.91 16.77
N GLY A 597 -6.85 -38.58 16.27
CA GLY A 597 -6.70 -40.01 16.28
C GLY A 597 -6.52 -40.62 17.68
N PRO A 598 -6.66 -41.95 17.78
CA PRO A 598 -6.63 -42.69 19.07
C PRO A 598 -5.21 -42.96 19.61
N PHE A 599 -4.16 -42.42 18.98
CA PHE A 599 -2.79 -42.77 19.33
C PHE A 599 -2.24 -41.84 20.43
N ASP A 600 -1.90 -42.44 21.57
CA ASP A 600 -1.20 -41.71 22.63
C ASP A 600 0.19 -41.28 22.16
N GLY A 601 0.56 -40.04 22.45
CA GLY A 601 1.82 -39.45 21.96
C GLY A 601 1.80 -38.96 20.50
N ARG A 602 0.64 -38.91 19.87
CA ARG A 602 0.48 -38.26 18.54
C ARG A 602 0.94 -36.80 18.57
N THR A 603 1.64 -36.38 17.54
CA THR A 603 2.36 -35.09 17.52
C THR A 603 1.45 -33.86 17.46
N GLY A 604 0.21 -34.01 17.02
CA GLY A 604 -0.76 -32.91 16.77
C GLY A 604 -1.93 -32.89 17.78
N GLY A 605 -1.93 -33.67 18.85
CA GLY A 605 -3.12 -33.81 19.71
C GLY A 605 -3.59 -32.55 20.44
N LEU A 606 -2.72 -31.52 20.60
CA LEU A 606 -3.10 -30.23 21.17
C LEU A 606 -3.83 -29.30 20.19
N MET A 607 -3.87 -29.62 18.90
CA MET A 607 -4.45 -28.82 17.83
C MET A 607 -5.91 -29.17 17.52
N SER A 608 -6.52 -30.07 18.29
CA SER A 608 -7.97 -30.37 18.17
C SER A 608 -8.81 -29.11 18.31
N LEU A 609 -9.77 -28.94 17.40
CA LEU A 609 -10.73 -27.85 17.42
C LEU A 609 -12.00 -28.31 18.15
N PRO A 610 -12.66 -27.43 18.94
CA PRO A 610 -13.76 -27.87 19.82
C PRO A 610 -14.98 -28.41 19.12
N ASP A 611 -15.28 -27.91 17.92
CA ASP A 611 -16.58 -28.06 17.25
C ASP A 611 -16.50 -28.69 15.85
N ARG A 612 -15.28 -28.95 15.34
CA ARG A 612 -15.08 -29.44 13.97
C ARG A 612 -13.84 -30.30 13.82
N PRO A 613 -13.81 -31.24 12.85
CA PRO A 613 -12.63 -32.02 12.58
C PRO A 613 -11.51 -31.19 11.97
N ALA A 614 -10.29 -31.57 12.23
CA ALA A 614 -9.12 -30.99 11.63
C ALA A 614 -8.12 -32.07 11.19
N ALA A 615 -7.39 -31.78 10.12
CA ALA A 615 -6.31 -32.59 9.60
C ALA A 615 -5.01 -31.77 9.59
N GLY A 616 -3.86 -32.39 9.90
CA GLY A 616 -2.63 -31.60 9.92
C GLY A 616 -1.37 -32.42 10.18
N LYS A 617 -0.24 -31.74 10.12
CA LYS A 617 1.08 -32.35 10.30
C LYS A 617 2.05 -31.39 10.99
N THR A 618 2.72 -31.85 12.02
CA THR A 618 3.87 -31.17 12.63
C THR A 618 5.10 -31.31 11.75
N GLY A 619 5.97 -30.30 11.74
CA GLY A 619 7.27 -30.29 11.11
C GLY A 619 8.36 -29.90 12.11
N SER A 620 9.47 -30.61 12.08
CA SER A 620 10.71 -30.23 12.76
C SER A 620 11.86 -30.69 11.89
N THR A 621 12.84 -29.86 11.72
CA THR A 621 14.04 -30.15 10.95
C THR A 621 15.14 -30.72 11.85
N ASN A 622 16.21 -31.23 11.23
CA ASN A 622 17.41 -31.59 11.98
C ASN A 622 17.90 -30.39 12.81
N GLU A 623 18.40 -30.69 14.02
CA GLU A 623 18.87 -29.68 14.98
C GLU A 623 17.80 -28.65 15.40
N ASN A 624 16.53 -28.90 15.08
CA ASN A 624 15.42 -27.96 15.31
C ASN A 624 15.68 -26.56 14.68
N ALA A 625 16.26 -26.50 13.49
CA ALA A 625 16.54 -25.27 12.78
C ALA A 625 15.25 -24.53 12.34
N ALA A 626 14.18 -25.26 12.04
CA ALA A 626 12.85 -24.75 11.72
C ALA A 626 11.77 -25.67 12.28
N ILE A 627 10.72 -25.08 12.83
CA ILE A 627 9.59 -25.81 13.45
C ILE A 627 8.32 -25.38 12.76
N TRP A 628 7.46 -26.35 12.40
CA TRP A 628 6.24 -26.10 11.64
C TRP A 628 5.00 -26.80 12.22
N PHE A 629 3.86 -26.21 11.88
CA PHE A 629 2.59 -26.90 11.84
C PHE A 629 1.82 -26.45 10.58
N ALA A 630 1.36 -27.41 9.79
CA ALA A 630 0.46 -27.16 8.67
C ALA A 630 -0.78 -28.04 8.82
N GLY A 631 -1.96 -27.48 8.64
CA GLY A 631 -3.20 -28.22 8.81
C GLY A 631 -4.41 -27.44 8.25
N PHE A 632 -5.54 -28.14 8.20
CA PHE A 632 -6.75 -27.64 7.57
C PHE A 632 -8.02 -28.22 8.17
N THR A 633 -9.12 -27.53 7.94
CA THR A 633 -10.49 -28.01 7.99
C THR A 633 -11.05 -28.02 6.55
N PRO A 634 -12.28 -28.47 6.28
CA PRO A 634 -12.88 -28.29 4.97
C PRO A 634 -12.94 -26.85 4.48
N GLN A 635 -12.92 -25.87 5.39
CA GLN A 635 -13.20 -24.46 5.13
C GLN A 635 -11.97 -23.55 5.14
N VAL A 636 -10.91 -23.91 5.86
CA VAL A 636 -9.69 -23.10 5.97
C VAL A 636 -8.46 -24.00 6.10
N ALA A 637 -7.39 -23.65 5.40
CA ALA A 637 -6.07 -24.25 5.56
C ALA A 637 -5.07 -23.21 6.06
N ALA A 638 -4.13 -23.61 6.92
CA ALA A 638 -3.11 -22.71 7.41
C ALA A 638 -1.76 -23.43 7.63
N ALA A 639 -0.67 -22.69 7.42
CA ALA A 639 0.68 -23.14 7.72
C ALA A 639 1.39 -22.11 8.60
N VAL A 640 2.04 -22.62 9.66
CA VAL A 640 2.80 -21.82 10.63
C VAL A 640 4.23 -22.28 10.64
N TRP A 641 5.14 -21.32 10.51
CA TRP A 641 6.57 -21.51 10.74
C TRP A 641 7.02 -20.78 12.00
N VAL A 642 7.96 -21.38 12.73
CA VAL A 642 8.66 -20.80 13.88
C VAL A 642 10.16 -21.12 13.76
N GLY A 643 11.01 -20.13 13.96
CA GLY A 643 12.46 -20.29 13.85
C GLY A 643 13.23 -19.00 14.10
N ASP A 644 14.52 -19.00 13.73
CA ASP A 644 15.35 -17.79 13.79
C ASP A 644 15.61 -17.23 12.40
N PRO A 645 15.19 -16.00 12.12
CA PRO A 645 15.39 -15.39 10.79
C PRO A 645 16.86 -15.05 10.47
N ARG A 646 17.75 -15.13 11.44
CA ARG A 646 19.20 -14.95 11.25
C ARG A 646 19.89 -16.22 10.75
N GLY A 647 19.18 -17.36 10.76
CA GLY A 647 19.64 -18.66 10.32
C GLY A 647 19.34 -19.76 11.35
N GLY A 648 18.45 -20.70 10.98
CA GLY A 648 17.97 -21.73 11.91
C GLY A 648 19.07 -22.65 12.45
N PHE A 649 20.04 -23.01 11.62
CA PHE A 649 21.18 -23.84 12.05
C PHE A 649 22.15 -23.10 12.97
N ALA A 650 22.34 -21.80 12.77
CA ALA A 650 23.18 -20.99 13.64
C ALA A 650 22.50 -20.67 15.00
N TYR A 651 21.17 -20.64 14.98
CA TYR A 651 20.35 -20.32 16.15
C TYR A 651 19.16 -21.30 16.24
N PRO A 652 19.42 -22.58 16.56
CA PRO A 652 18.40 -23.61 16.60
C PRO A 652 17.34 -23.34 17.67
N MET A 653 16.21 -24.03 17.55
CA MET A 653 15.11 -23.97 18.53
C MET A 653 15.33 -24.95 19.68
N THR A 654 16.56 -25.00 20.17
CA THR A 654 17.01 -25.77 21.32
C THR A 654 17.62 -24.88 22.40
N ASP A 655 17.55 -25.25 23.65
CA ASP A 655 18.10 -24.51 24.79
C ASP A 655 17.75 -23.02 24.77
N VAL A 656 16.50 -22.72 24.45
CA VAL A 656 16.01 -21.36 24.21
C VAL A 656 14.92 -20.96 25.20
N THR A 657 14.99 -19.72 25.69
CA THR A 657 13.92 -19.11 26.47
C THR A 657 13.09 -18.19 25.57
N ILE A 658 11.80 -18.49 25.42
CA ILE A 658 10.85 -17.73 24.62
C ILE A 658 9.69 -17.30 25.52
N ASN A 659 9.34 -16.03 25.54
CA ASN A 659 8.26 -15.50 26.38
C ASN A 659 8.39 -15.94 27.86
N GLY A 660 9.60 -15.97 28.39
CA GLY A 660 9.89 -16.36 29.74
C GLY A 660 9.88 -17.87 30.01
N THR A 661 9.50 -18.72 29.04
CA THR A 661 9.48 -20.16 29.16
C THR A 661 10.74 -20.77 28.55
N TYR A 662 11.44 -21.60 29.29
CA TYR A 662 12.60 -22.34 28.79
C TYR A 662 12.16 -23.62 28.07
N TYR A 663 12.76 -23.82 26.90
CA TYR A 663 12.58 -25.02 26.07
C TYR A 663 13.95 -25.68 25.86
N SER A 664 14.09 -26.93 26.27
CA SER A 664 15.25 -27.75 25.87
C SER A 664 15.24 -28.00 24.36
N TYR A 665 14.07 -28.16 23.78
CA TYR A 665 13.81 -28.13 22.35
C TYR A 665 12.34 -27.73 22.10
N VAL A 666 12.07 -27.02 20.99
CA VAL A 666 10.72 -26.66 20.57
C VAL A 666 10.21 -27.68 19.59
N THR A 667 8.98 -28.13 19.74
CA THR A 667 8.29 -29.03 18.79
C THR A 667 7.17 -28.33 18.07
N GLY A 668 6.70 -28.96 16.96
CA GLY A 668 5.55 -28.46 16.19
C GLY A 668 4.27 -28.32 17.01
N GLY A 669 4.11 -29.13 18.06
CA GLY A 669 2.95 -29.08 18.97
C GLY A 669 3.03 -28.01 20.07
N GLN A 670 4.21 -27.41 20.34
CA GLN A 670 4.38 -26.52 21.50
C GLN A 670 4.19 -25.03 21.17
N ILE A 671 4.62 -24.57 20.00
CA ILE A 671 4.49 -23.15 19.58
C ILE A 671 3.73 -23.01 18.28
N PRO A 672 4.17 -23.55 17.10
CA PRO A 672 3.44 -23.31 15.85
C PRO A 672 2.04 -23.94 15.85
N GLY A 673 1.85 -25.09 16.48
CA GLY A 673 0.54 -25.72 16.58
C GLY A 673 -0.49 -24.86 17.33
N PRO A 674 -0.23 -24.41 18.55
CA PRO A 674 -1.12 -23.48 19.26
C PRO A 674 -1.37 -22.18 18.52
N ILE A 675 -0.37 -21.58 17.83
CA ILE A 675 -0.57 -20.41 16.96
C ILE A 675 -1.58 -20.75 15.86
N TRP A 676 -1.40 -21.91 15.20
CA TRP A 676 -2.35 -22.41 14.19
C TRP A 676 -3.76 -22.56 14.76
N ARG A 677 -3.89 -23.23 15.91
CA ARG A 677 -5.17 -23.52 16.55
C ARG A 677 -5.96 -22.26 16.89
N GLU A 678 -5.33 -21.25 17.49
CA GLU A 678 -5.98 -20.00 17.84
C GLU A 678 -6.42 -19.20 16.60
N ALA A 679 -5.57 -19.12 15.57
CA ALA A 679 -5.92 -18.47 14.32
C ALA A 679 -7.06 -19.18 13.59
N MET A 680 -7.05 -20.51 13.56
CA MET A 680 -8.13 -21.32 12.99
C MET A 680 -9.44 -21.16 13.75
N MET A 681 -9.44 -21.11 15.07
CA MET A 681 -10.64 -20.83 15.86
C MET A 681 -11.25 -19.47 15.49
N ALA A 682 -10.43 -18.44 15.32
CA ALA A 682 -10.89 -17.13 14.91
C ALA A 682 -11.45 -17.14 13.47
N ALA A 683 -10.75 -17.80 12.53
CA ALA A 683 -11.20 -17.92 11.15
C ALA A 683 -12.55 -18.65 11.01
N HIS A 684 -12.91 -19.45 12.00
CA HIS A 684 -14.18 -20.21 12.01
C HIS A 684 -15.26 -19.59 12.89
N ALA A 685 -15.02 -18.45 13.53
CA ALA A 685 -15.95 -17.86 14.50
C ALA A 685 -17.37 -17.64 13.93
N ASN A 686 -17.45 -17.31 12.63
CA ASN A 686 -18.69 -17.05 11.92
C ASN A 686 -19.07 -18.13 10.90
N LEU A 687 -18.36 -19.28 10.87
CA LEU A 687 -18.60 -20.38 9.95
C LEU A 687 -19.27 -21.55 10.68
N LEU A 688 -20.32 -22.08 10.07
CA LEU A 688 -20.94 -23.30 10.58
C LEU A 688 -19.94 -24.47 10.53
N PRO A 689 -19.92 -25.35 11.54
CA PRO A 689 -19.07 -26.53 11.53
C PRO A 689 -19.37 -27.43 10.32
N GLN A 690 -18.32 -27.86 9.64
CA GLN A 690 -18.39 -28.76 8.48
C GLN A 690 -17.50 -29.97 8.71
N ALA A 691 -18.02 -31.17 8.45
CA ALA A 691 -17.25 -32.40 8.48
C ALA A 691 -16.50 -32.61 7.16
N PHE A 692 -15.44 -33.39 7.19
CA PHE A 692 -14.80 -33.87 5.95
C PHE A 692 -15.71 -34.86 5.23
N GLU A 693 -15.97 -34.64 3.96
CA GLU A 693 -16.69 -35.56 3.09
C GLU A 693 -15.75 -36.63 2.52
N LEU A 694 -15.26 -37.53 3.38
CA LEU A 694 -14.31 -38.57 2.99
C LEU A 694 -15.04 -39.71 2.28
N LEU A 695 -14.46 -40.17 1.16
CA LEU A 695 -14.91 -41.39 0.52
C LEU A 695 -14.49 -42.61 1.34
N ASN A 696 -15.43 -43.45 1.78
CA ASN A 696 -15.19 -44.62 2.64
C ASN A 696 -14.62 -45.84 1.91
N GLU A 697 -14.29 -45.76 0.64
CA GLU A 697 -13.84 -46.89 -0.19
C GLU A 697 -12.31 -47.03 -0.21
N TRP A 698 -11.72 -47.13 0.94
CA TRP A 698 -10.34 -47.58 1.07
C TRP A 698 -10.30 -49.08 0.99
N GLY A 699 -10.32 -49.81 0.01
CA GLY A 699 -10.15 -51.25 -0.04
C GLY A 699 -9.46 -51.87 1.19
N VAL A 700 -10.09 -51.78 2.35
CA VAL A 700 -9.56 -52.17 3.65
C VAL A 700 -9.54 -53.70 3.71
N GLY A 701 -8.47 -54.29 3.17
CA GLY A 701 -8.14 -55.67 3.48
C GLY A 701 -7.71 -55.82 4.94
N PRO A 702 -7.81 -57.01 5.57
CA PRO A 702 -7.36 -57.19 6.92
C PRO A 702 -5.86 -56.85 7.06
N VAL A 703 -5.54 -56.12 8.11
CA VAL A 703 -4.15 -55.72 8.43
C VAL A 703 -3.28 -56.96 8.49
N ARG A 704 -2.29 -57.10 7.63
CA ARG A 704 -1.21 -58.08 7.75
C ARG A 704 -0.11 -57.50 8.62
N GLY A 705 -0.25 -57.62 9.96
CA GLY A 705 0.76 -57.16 10.88
C GLY A 705 0.21 -56.91 12.28
N VAL A 706 1.00 -57.19 13.27
CA VAL A 706 0.64 -57.15 14.68
C VAL A 706 0.56 -55.71 15.18
N GLY A 707 -0.62 -55.22 15.44
CA GLY A 707 -0.93 -53.97 16.09
C GLY A 707 -2.44 -53.76 16.14
N PRO A 708 -3.01 -53.11 17.12
CA PRO A 708 -4.42 -52.81 17.14
C PRO A 708 -4.75 -51.98 15.89
N SER A 709 -5.73 -52.45 15.10
CA SER A 709 -6.24 -51.66 13.97
C SER A 709 -6.69 -50.32 14.48
N PRO A 710 -6.19 -49.21 13.88
CA PRO A 710 -6.75 -47.91 14.23
C PRO A 710 -8.23 -47.93 13.82
N VAL A 711 -9.10 -47.73 14.77
CA VAL A 711 -10.52 -47.52 14.49
C VAL A 711 -10.63 -46.07 14.05
N TYR A 712 -10.86 -45.83 12.76
CA TYR A 712 -11.31 -44.52 12.32
C TYR A 712 -12.69 -44.33 12.95
N ILE A 713 -12.81 -43.43 13.90
CA ILE A 713 -14.08 -42.94 14.41
C ILE A 713 -14.41 -41.71 13.59
N PRO A 714 -15.41 -41.77 12.67
CA PRO A 714 -15.86 -40.56 12.01
C PRO A 714 -16.26 -39.55 13.09
N PHE A 715 -15.79 -38.32 13.00
CA PHE A 715 -16.21 -37.26 13.87
C PHE A 715 -17.73 -37.09 13.70
N ALA A 716 -18.51 -37.50 14.68
CA ALA A 716 -19.92 -37.21 14.73
C ALA A 716 -20.08 -35.76 15.21
N LEU A 717 -20.61 -34.89 14.36
CA LEU A 717 -21.04 -33.57 14.81
C LEU A 717 -21.94 -33.74 16.03
N PRO A 718 -21.78 -32.97 17.12
CA PRO A 718 -22.74 -32.98 18.20
C PRO A 718 -24.11 -32.65 17.64
N GLN A 719 -25.07 -33.53 17.80
CA GLN A 719 -26.45 -33.23 17.46
C GLN A 719 -26.87 -32.02 18.30
N PRO A 720 -27.62 -31.05 17.74
CA PRO A 720 -28.19 -29.99 18.55
C PRO A 720 -28.96 -30.65 19.71
N GLU A 721 -28.63 -30.34 20.95
CA GLU A 721 -29.46 -30.75 22.09
C GLU A 721 -30.87 -30.23 21.84
N GLU A 722 -31.83 -31.14 21.69
CA GLU A 722 -33.24 -30.79 21.72
C GLU A 722 -33.48 -30.00 23.00
N SER A 723 -33.86 -28.75 22.84
CA SER A 723 -34.25 -27.87 23.93
C SER A 723 -35.36 -28.56 24.73
N LYS A 724 -35.03 -29.17 25.86
CA LYS A 724 -36.02 -29.61 26.82
C LYS A 724 -36.75 -28.39 27.33
N GLU A 725 -38.01 -28.27 26.97
CA GLU A 725 -38.92 -27.28 27.55
C GLU A 725 -38.83 -27.36 29.09
N PRO A 726 -38.69 -26.23 29.80
CA PRO A 726 -38.66 -26.23 31.26
C PRO A 726 -40.04 -26.67 31.80
N LYS A 727 -40.05 -27.77 32.59
CA LYS A 727 -41.23 -28.12 33.37
C LYS A 727 -41.53 -27.03 34.41
N PRO A 728 -42.80 -26.71 34.69
CA PRO A 728 -43.17 -25.69 35.68
C PRO A 728 -42.64 -26.04 37.07
N GLU A 729 -41.92 -25.12 37.68
CA GLU A 729 -41.49 -25.20 39.08
C GLU A 729 -42.72 -25.11 40.03
N GLU A 730 -42.89 -26.13 40.85
CA GLU A 730 -43.73 -26.12 42.06
C GLU A 730 -43.17 -25.14 43.09
N SER A 731 -44.00 -24.16 43.50
CA SER A 731 -43.68 -23.16 44.52
C SER A 731 -43.37 -23.81 45.89
N LYS A 732 -42.15 -23.67 46.40
CA LYS A 732 -41.81 -23.90 47.80
C LYS A 732 -41.64 -22.60 48.54
N GLN A 733 -42.40 -22.44 49.64
CA GLN A 733 -42.37 -21.31 50.57
C GLN A 733 -40.99 -21.10 51.22
N PRO A 734 -40.62 -19.85 51.56
CA PRO A 734 -39.29 -19.52 52.14
C PRO A 734 -39.22 -19.87 53.61
N LYS A 735 -38.06 -20.45 54.02
CA LYS A 735 -37.65 -20.62 55.45
C LYS A 735 -36.94 -19.35 55.92
N PRO A 736 -37.01 -18.98 57.18
CA PRO A 736 -36.52 -17.74 57.71
C PRO A 736 -35.00 -17.71 57.90
N THR A 737 -34.44 -16.55 57.67
CA THR A 737 -33.02 -16.17 57.78
C THR A 737 -32.54 -16.12 59.22
N PRO A 738 -31.33 -16.59 59.58
CA PRO A 738 -30.65 -16.26 60.83
C PRO A 738 -29.88 -14.93 60.68
N GLY A 739 -29.88 -14.15 61.76
CA GLY A 739 -29.29 -12.82 61.83
C GLY A 739 -27.77 -12.77 61.88
N PRO A 740 -27.19 -11.58 61.83
CA PRO A 740 -25.80 -11.35 61.48
C PRO A 740 -24.84 -11.55 62.70
N GLY A 741 -23.73 -12.29 62.43
CA GLY A 741 -22.60 -12.37 63.35
C GLY A 741 -21.58 -11.22 63.12
N PRO A 742 -20.77 -10.91 64.13
CA PRO A 742 -19.95 -9.70 64.11
C PRO A 742 -18.74 -9.77 63.18
N GLY A 743 -18.46 -8.65 62.48
CA GLY A 743 -17.39 -8.49 61.50
C GLY A 743 -15.97 -8.47 62.13
N PRO A 744 -14.97 -8.82 61.36
CA PRO A 744 -13.58 -8.74 61.80
C PRO A 744 -13.01 -7.32 61.62
N THR A 745 -12.17 -6.98 62.58
CA THR A 745 -11.43 -5.70 62.77
C THR A 745 -10.46 -5.46 61.62
N PRO A 746 -10.24 -4.19 61.22
CA PRO A 746 -9.32 -3.87 60.10
C PRO A 746 -7.85 -3.93 60.56
N THR A 747 -7.03 -4.56 59.70
CA THR A 747 -5.56 -4.56 59.80
C THR A 747 -4.99 -3.27 59.24
N PRO A 748 -3.97 -2.64 59.86
CA PRO A 748 -3.41 -1.39 59.39
C PRO A 748 -2.53 -1.54 58.15
N SER A 749 -2.64 -0.59 57.21
CA SER A 749 -1.80 -0.45 56.04
C SER A 749 -0.33 -0.20 56.34
N PRO A 750 0.61 -0.71 55.58
CA PRO A 750 2.02 -0.40 55.72
C PRO A 750 2.37 0.98 55.18
N THR A 751 3.23 1.67 55.92
CA THR A 751 3.84 2.98 55.62
C THR A 751 4.74 2.92 54.37
N PRO A 752 4.78 3.90 53.51
CA PRO A 752 5.67 3.91 52.35
C PRO A 752 7.13 4.17 52.74
N SER A 753 8.05 3.41 52.13
CA SER A 753 9.51 3.63 52.18
C SER A 753 9.94 4.85 51.37
N PRO A 754 11.02 5.55 51.76
CA PRO A 754 11.47 6.75 51.08
C PRO A 754 12.13 6.47 49.72
N GLU A 755 11.94 7.39 48.78
CA GLU A 755 12.58 7.41 47.48
C GLU A 755 14.11 7.53 47.57
N PRO A 756 14.88 6.89 46.68
CA PRO A 756 16.31 7.13 46.57
C PRO A 756 16.64 8.41 45.82
N SER A 757 17.61 9.15 46.30
CA SER A 757 18.16 10.37 45.69
C SER A 757 18.76 10.11 44.32
N PRO A 758 18.75 11.13 43.40
CA PRO A 758 19.26 10.99 42.07
C PRO A 758 20.80 10.91 42.02
N GLU A 759 21.30 9.99 41.17
CA GLU A 759 22.71 9.90 40.80
C GLU A 759 23.17 11.09 39.95
N PRO A 760 24.44 11.49 40.02
CA PRO A 760 24.96 12.62 39.28
C PRO A 760 25.17 12.29 37.78
N THR A 761 24.83 13.26 36.94
CA THR A 761 24.98 13.27 35.49
C THR A 761 26.47 13.16 35.09
N PRO A 762 26.87 12.29 34.14
CA PRO A 762 28.22 12.28 33.63
C PRO A 762 28.50 13.44 32.65
N GLU A 763 29.70 14.01 32.77
CA GLU A 763 30.22 15.06 31.89
C GLU A 763 30.31 14.62 30.41
N PRO A 764 30.19 15.53 29.45
CA PRO A 764 30.28 15.22 28.02
C PRO A 764 31.72 14.93 27.59
N THR A 765 31.88 13.82 26.89
CA THR A 765 33.13 13.40 26.23
C THR A 765 33.42 14.32 25.03
N PRO A 766 34.68 14.74 24.78
CA PRO A 766 34.99 15.62 23.65
C PRO A 766 34.87 14.91 22.30
N THR A 767 34.34 15.64 21.34
CA THR A 767 34.16 15.26 19.94
C THR A 767 35.52 15.03 19.25
N PRO A 768 35.73 13.97 18.47
CA PRO A 768 36.97 13.82 17.67
C PRO A 768 36.92 14.73 16.43
N GLU A 769 38.08 15.32 16.11
CA GLU A 769 38.35 16.12 14.91
C GLU A 769 38.17 15.30 13.61
N PRO A 770 37.74 15.92 12.51
CA PRO A 770 37.58 15.24 11.23
C PRO A 770 38.93 14.95 10.55
N SER A 771 39.12 13.71 10.10
CA SER A 771 40.25 13.29 9.26
C SER A 771 40.18 13.90 7.85
N PRO A 772 41.32 14.19 7.19
CA PRO A 772 41.36 14.81 5.88
C PRO A 772 40.92 13.86 4.75
N GLU A 773 40.24 14.43 3.76
CA GLU A 773 39.81 13.77 2.51
C GLU A 773 41.01 13.23 1.70
N PRO A 774 40.88 12.09 1.02
CA PRO A 774 41.89 11.65 0.05
C PRO A 774 41.66 12.30 -1.31
N THR A 775 42.71 12.93 -1.81
CA THR A 775 42.84 13.46 -3.18
C THR A 775 42.71 12.34 -4.22
N ALA A 776 41.91 12.56 -5.25
CA ALA A 776 41.78 11.71 -6.42
C ALA A 776 43.02 11.80 -7.33
N PRO A 777 43.46 10.70 -7.97
CA PRO A 777 44.43 10.73 -9.05
C PRO A 777 43.75 10.88 -10.41
N GLY A 778 44.39 11.60 -11.32
CA GLY A 778 44.33 12.02 -12.66
C GLY A 778 43.49 11.30 -13.74
#